data_2cb93b0ab5584f9f6f42e7085507abd0
#
_entry.id   2cb93b0ab5584f9f6f42e7085507abd0
#
_cell.length_a   1.000
_cell.length_b   1.000
_cell.length_c   1.000
_cell.angle_alpha   90.00
_cell.angle_beta   90.00
_cell.angle_gamma   90.00
#
_symmetry.space_group_name_H-M   'P 1'
#
loop_
_entity.id
_entity.type
_entity.pdbx_description
1 polymer ?
#
loop_
_entity_poly.entity_id
_entity_poly.type
_entity_poly.pdbx_seq_one_letter_code
_entity_poly.pdbx_strand_id
1 'polypeptide(L)'
;MKLKRNMLFMALASASLMMVGSVHAQTAAAADSQDQSMTAKEREAKRKAEAAEKAKSLDVVEVTGIRRGIESAINLKQESTSIIEAVSAEDIGKLPDSSIAESIARLPGLAAQRVAGRATTISIRGLAGDFSTTLLNGREQVSSGDNRGVEFDQYPSELLSSVVVYKTPDANLVAQGISGTVDLQTVRPLSLGKRVVSLNARYEKNSTGEVNPGYDDTGYRISASYIDQFADNTIGVALGFARLDSPGQTERWNAWGYETQTIGGQSAEFLTGSQIYGTSTSNVRDGLMAVIEWAPSDTYSGALDIYYSQFERVETTRGLEVGLFPAWTGSTLANPVVAGGLLQSATLNSIRPVLRNDENKRDDDIFAIGFKNEFTFSDYWTGMADFSMSKANRDESILETYAGAAGRDNVNVTVDRNGFPTFDFGLDYTDPATIQLRDPGGWGQDGYVKYPEFEDKLTSARFTLSRAFDSATFSGIDFGANWSKRTKSRAVAEAFLDLRNGRAPASIPSDLLVGSVNTGFAGVPGVISYNVGEAFRTLYQTRTNINQDILNKDWEVDETVITSFAKLNIDGMLGNVPVRGNLGVSYVSADQESEGFAVPGGNASGAQPFKAGTDYGDVLPSLNLIFSLTDEQTVRFGAAKQVSRPRMDQMRANNGFGIDTTRREWSGGGGNPELEPWRATSFDLSYEYYLFGGKGYVSAAAFHKDLKSYIYDQTVEFDFSVFDLSGFTANVPPSTIGRFTRPTNGEGGSINGWEFAFSVPFGEIAPVLDGFGILGSYSDTRSAVRPLGPGTSQPLPGLSRYVSNVTAYYERGGFSTRISQRSRSAFIGEIQGFGADRETRYIEGEKLVDFQVGYAFGGEWDGLSVILQVNNVTNEAYQEFYRDSGRIDRPRSYNEYGRTYLLGATYKF
;
A
#
# COMPACT_ATOMS: atom_id res chain seq x y z
N MET A 1 31.09 -17.40 3.32
CA MET A 1 31.08 -18.87 3.19
C MET A 1 30.61 -19.62 4.46
N LYS A 2 30.70 -19.06 5.66
CA LYS A 2 30.22 -19.69 6.93
C LYS A 2 28.69 -19.60 7.14
N LEU A 3 27.99 -18.63 6.56
CA LEU A 3 26.52 -18.48 6.71
C LEU A 3 25.69 -19.52 5.90
N LYS A 4 26.17 -19.91 4.72
CA LYS A 4 25.49 -20.94 3.87
C LYS A 4 25.40 -22.33 4.51
N ARG A 5 26.33 -22.65 5.41
CA ARG A 5 26.40 -23.96 6.07
C ARG A 5 25.44 -24.10 7.26
N ASN A 6 25.09 -22.97 7.92
CA ASN A 6 24.20 -22.97 9.08
C ASN A 6 22.70 -23.03 8.69
N MET A 7 22.32 -22.50 7.52
CA MET A 7 20.91 -22.58 7.06
C MET A 7 20.53 -23.98 6.60
N LEU A 8 21.44 -24.69 5.96
CA LEU A 8 21.22 -26.10 5.57
C LEU A 8 21.14 -27.02 6.81
N PHE A 9 21.92 -26.73 7.87
CA PHE A 9 21.90 -27.50 9.12
C PHE A 9 20.64 -27.25 9.96
N MET A 10 20.07 -26.04 9.96
CA MET A 10 18.81 -25.75 10.62
C MET A 10 17.60 -26.36 9.90
N ALA A 11 17.60 -26.38 8.56
CA ALA A 11 16.56 -27.06 7.78
C ALA A 11 16.59 -28.60 7.96
N LEU A 12 17.77 -29.19 8.11
CA LEU A 12 17.95 -30.61 8.39
C LEU A 12 17.69 -30.96 9.86
N ALA A 13 17.99 -30.08 10.81
CA ALA A 13 17.72 -30.32 12.24
C ALA A 13 16.23 -30.22 12.59
N SER A 14 15.46 -29.34 11.92
CA SER A 14 14.00 -29.30 12.08
C SER A 14 13.28 -30.51 11.47
N ALA A 15 13.82 -31.10 10.38
CA ALA A 15 13.31 -32.33 9.81
C ALA A 15 13.58 -33.58 10.69
N SER A 16 14.63 -33.54 11.53
CA SER A 16 15.02 -34.67 12.38
C SER A 16 14.29 -34.75 13.72
N LEU A 17 13.62 -33.67 14.17
CA LEU A 17 12.91 -33.63 15.47
C LEU A 17 11.43 -34.04 15.38
N MET A 18 10.90 -34.33 14.19
CA MET A 18 9.50 -34.74 13.99
C MET A 18 9.30 -36.21 13.60
N MET A 19 10.33 -37.06 13.76
CA MET A 19 10.21 -38.52 13.51
C MET A 19 9.93 -39.32 14.79
N VAL A 20 8.97 -38.93 15.61
CA VAL A 20 8.43 -39.81 16.66
C VAL A 20 6.91 -39.73 16.66
N GLY A 21 6.31 -40.66 15.95
CA GLY A 21 4.86 -40.79 15.93
C GLY A 21 4.40 -41.80 14.87
N SER A 22 4.88 -43.02 14.92
CA SER A 22 4.32 -44.08 14.13
C SER A 22 3.21 -44.80 14.93
N VAL A 23 2.00 -44.79 14.41
CA VAL A 23 1.03 -45.95 14.39
C VAL A 23 -0.25 -45.45 13.69
N HIS A 24 -0.43 -45.81 12.43
CA HIS A 24 -1.69 -46.16 11.77
C HIS A 24 -1.42 -46.38 10.27
N ALA A 25 -0.73 -47.43 9.95
CA ALA A 25 -0.44 -47.81 8.57
C ALA A 25 -1.07 -49.14 8.28
N GLN A 26 -2.38 -49.17 8.00
CA GLN A 26 -3.02 -50.39 7.45
C GLN A 26 -4.25 -50.15 6.54
N THR A 27 -4.72 -48.93 6.33
CA THR A 27 -5.81 -48.60 5.38
C THR A 27 -5.37 -47.82 4.14
N ALA A 28 -4.14 -47.29 4.12
CA ALA A 28 -3.61 -46.49 3.01
C ALA A 28 -3.13 -47.31 1.79
N ALA A 29 -2.81 -48.60 1.97
CA ALA A 29 -2.18 -49.40 0.93
C ALA A 29 -3.09 -49.79 -0.29
N ALA A 30 -4.41 -49.66 -0.16
CA ALA A 30 -5.33 -49.98 -1.26
C ALA A 30 -5.68 -48.76 -2.13
N ALA A 31 -5.68 -47.54 -1.56
CA ALA A 31 -5.88 -46.32 -2.31
C ALA A 31 -4.61 -45.93 -3.10
N ASP A 32 -3.44 -46.20 -2.54
CA ASP A 32 -2.13 -45.84 -3.10
C ASP A 32 -1.83 -46.61 -4.41
N SER A 33 -2.33 -47.83 -4.57
CA SER A 33 -2.13 -48.62 -5.80
C SER A 33 -2.99 -48.17 -6.99
N GLN A 34 -4.13 -47.53 -6.74
CA GLN A 34 -5.00 -47.00 -7.79
C GLN A 34 -4.48 -45.68 -8.36
N ASP A 35 -3.91 -44.80 -7.54
CA ASP A 35 -3.34 -43.52 -7.97
C ASP A 35 -2.06 -43.70 -8.83
N GLN A 36 -1.29 -44.76 -8.60
CA GLN A 36 -0.11 -45.05 -9.41
C GLN A 36 -0.44 -45.52 -10.86
N SER A 37 -1.65 -45.97 -11.13
CA SER A 37 -2.09 -46.40 -12.47
C SER A 37 -2.78 -45.28 -13.27
N MET A 38 -3.14 -44.19 -12.65
CA MET A 38 -3.82 -43.05 -13.29
C MET A 38 -2.85 -42.18 -14.07
N THR A 39 -3.32 -41.60 -15.16
CA THR A 39 -2.60 -40.52 -15.86
C THR A 39 -2.61 -39.22 -15.05
N ALA A 40 -1.66 -38.34 -15.33
CA ALA A 40 -1.61 -37.00 -14.66
C ALA A 40 -2.89 -36.21 -14.89
N LYS A 41 -3.52 -36.30 -16.08
CA LYS A 41 -4.80 -35.68 -16.41
C LYS A 41 -5.94 -36.26 -15.55
N GLU A 42 -5.99 -37.56 -15.35
CA GLU A 42 -7.01 -38.20 -14.51
C GLU A 42 -6.85 -37.84 -13.04
N ARG A 43 -5.61 -37.75 -12.50
CA ARG A 43 -5.34 -37.31 -11.14
C ARG A 43 -5.75 -35.84 -10.95
N GLU A 44 -5.41 -34.96 -11.90
CA GLU A 44 -5.80 -33.56 -11.87
C GLU A 44 -7.33 -33.37 -11.93
N ALA A 45 -8.00 -34.15 -12.80
CA ALA A 45 -9.46 -34.13 -12.91
C ALA A 45 -10.13 -34.65 -11.63
N LYS A 46 -9.63 -35.78 -11.05
CA LYS A 46 -10.11 -36.27 -9.75
C LYS A 46 -9.97 -35.25 -8.64
N ARG A 47 -8.80 -34.64 -8.52
CA ARG A 47 -8.56 -33.60 -7.50
C ARG A 47 -9.46 -32.39 -7.69
N LYS A 48 -9.66 -31.89 -8.93
CA LYS A 48 -10.58 -30.80 -9.22
C LYS A 48 -12.01 -31.14 -8.85
N ALA A 49 -12.43 -32.39 -9.10
CA ALA A 49 -13.74 -32.88 -8.73
C ALA A 49 -13.89 -32.96 -7.19
N GLU A 50 -12.88 -33.49 -6.48
CA GLU A 50 -12.87 -33.57 -5.01
C GLU A 50 -12.87 -32.17 -4.38
N ALA A 51 -12.09 -31.23 -4.93
CA ALA A 51 -12.09 -29.84 -4.50
C ALA A 51 -13.45 -29.14 -4.73
N ALA A 52 -14.08 -29.39 -5.87
CA ALA A 52 -15.42 -28.89 -6.19
C ALA A 52 -16.50 -29.51 -5.27
N GLU A 53 -16.40 -30.81 -4.94
CA GLU A 53 -17.29 -31.48 -4.00
C GLU A 53 -17.09 -30.98 -2.57
N LYS A 54 -15.83 -30.76 -2.15
CA LYS A 54 -15.48 -30.16 -0.87
C LYS A 54 -15.98 -28.70 -0.77
N ALA A 55 -15.85 -27.92 -1.84
CA ALA A 55 -16.41 -26.57 -1.91
C ALA A 55 -17.95 -26.59 -1.80
N LYS A 56 -18.63 -27.51 -2.53
CA LYS A 56 -20.08 -27.72 -2.41
C LYS A 56 -20.48 -28.19 -1.02
N SER A 57 -19.71 -29.05 -0.37
CA SER A 57 -20.02 -29.52 1.00
C SER A 57 -19.90 -28.41 2.03
N LEU A 58 -18.99 -27.45 1.81
CA LEU A 58 -18.89 -26.21 2.60
C LEU A 58 -20.12 -25.29 2.38
N ASP A 59 -20.72 -25.34 1.17
CA ASP A 59 -21.95 -24.57 0.87
C ASP A 59 -23.23 -25.21 1.44
N VAL A 60 -23.23 -26.52 1.68
CA VAL A 60 -24.41 -27.28 2.18
C VAL A 60 -24.55 -27.19 3.71
N VAL A 61 -23.49 -26.99 4.45
CA VAL A 61 -23.54 -26.66 5.87
C VAL A 61 -23.65 -25.14 5.99
N GLU A 62 -24.75 -24.62 6.54
CA GLU A 62 -24.99 -23.19 6.84
C GLU A 62 -23.98 -22.61 7.85
N VAL A 63 -22.68 -22.72 7.57
CA VAL A 63 -21.64 -22.07 8.34
C VAL A 63 -21.29 -20.78 7.60
N THR A 64 -21.95 -19.68 7.96
CA THR A 64 -21.54 -18.32 7.60
C THR A 64 -20.65 -17.80 8.72
N GLY A 65 -19.65 -16.97 8.42
CA GLY A 65 -18.87 -16.30 9.45
C GLY A 65 -17.36 -16.54 9.40
N ILE A 66 -16.70 -16.32 10.54
CA ILE A 66 -15.24 -16.31 10.70
C ILE A 66 -14.62 -17.67 10.29
N ARG A 67 -15.20 -18.77 10.78
CA ARG A 67 -14.67 -20.13 10.51
C ARG A 67 -14.69 -20.47 9.02
N ARG A 68 -15.80 -20.16 8.33
CA ARG A 68 -15.92 -20.42 6.88
C ARG A 68 -14.88 -19.64 6.07
N GLY A 69 -14.68 -18.35 6.38
CA GLY A 69 -13.65 -17.53 5.72
C GLY A 69 -12.26 -18.13 5.90
N ILE A 70 -11.93 -18.61 7.09
CA ILE A 70 -10.65 -19.27 7.40
C ILE A 70 -10.50 -20.58 6.61
N GLU A 71 -11.49 -21.47 6.65
CA GLU A 71 -11.48 -22.76 5.96
C GLU A 71 -11.38 -22.59 4.43
N SER A 72 -12.10 -21.61 3.87
CA SER A 72 -12.02 -21.28 2.44
C SER A 72 -10.61 -20.79 2.05
N ALA A 73 -9.98 -19.92 2.86
CA ALA A 73 -8.62 -19.45 2.64
C ALA A 73 -7.59 -20.59 2.71
N ILE A 74 -7.74 -21.53 3.68
CA ILE A 74 -6.90 -22.74 3.80
C ILE A 74 -7.03 -23.62 2.55
N ASN A 75 -8.26 -23.83 2.04
CA ASN A 75 -8.50 -24.62 0.83
C ASN A 75 -7.84 -23.98 -0.41
N LEU A 76 -7.98 -22.67 -0.61
CA LEU A 76 -7.29 -21.94 -1.68
C LEU A 76 -5.78 -22.17 -1.62
N LYS A 77 -5.20 -22.09 -0.41
CA LYS A 77 -3.76 -22.33 -0.20
C LYS A 77 -3.37 -23.76 -0.53
N GLN A 78 -4.14 -24.75 -0.10
CA GLN A 78 -3.89 -26.17 -0.33
C GLN A 78 -3.92 -26.54 -1.83
N GLU A 79 -4.85 -25.96 -2.58
CA GLU A 79 -5.04 -26.24 -4.01
C GLU A 79 -4.02 -25.54 -4.92
N SER A 80 -3.49 -24.40 -4.51
CA SER A 80 -2.56 -23.61 -5.33
C SER A 80 -1.25 -24.36 -5.61
N THR A 81 -0.73 -24.22 -6.84
CA THR A 81 0.61 -24.72 -7.22
C THR A 81 1.72 -23.74 -6.85
N SER A 82 1.42 -22.47 -6.69
CA SER A 82 2.33 -21.45 -6.16
C SER A 82 2.23 -21.37 -4.63
N ILE A 83 3.23 -20.79 -3.98
CA ILE A 83 3.14 -20.40 -2.56
C ILE A 83 2.29 -19.14 -2.49
N ILE A 84 1.10 -19.28 -1.93
CA ILE A 84 0.13 -18.20 -1.76
C ILE A 84 -0.27 -17.99 -0.30
N GLU A 85 -0.81 -16.80 -0.04
CA GLU A 85 -1.67 -16.53 1.10
C GLU A 85 -3.02 -16.00 0.59
N ALA A 86 -4.10 -16.26 1.32
CA ALA A 86 -5.43 -15.82 0.91
C ALA A 86 -6.24 -15.30 2.10
N VAL A 87 -7.10 -14.34 1.81
CA VAL A 87 -8.21 -13.92 2.68
C VAL A 87 -9.49 -14.15 1.88
N SER A 88 -10.40 -14.94 2.42
CA SER A 88 -11.73 -15.13 1.85
C SER A 88 -12.76 -14.35 2.65
N ALA A 89 -13.81 -13.91 1.98
CA ALA A 89 -14.93 -13.26 2.63
C ALA A 89 -15.58 -14.22 3.64
N GLU A 90 -15.85 -13.74 4.86
CA GLU A 90 -16.58 -14.48 5.90
C GLU A 90 -18.01 -14.75 5.44
N ASP A 91 -18.49 -13.89 4.54
CA ASP A 91 -19.74 -13.93 3.87
C ASP A 91 -19.67 -13.12 2.56
N ILE A 92 -20.62 -13.29 1.63
CA ILE A 92 -20.64 -12.55 0.36
C ILE A 92 -20.59 -11.05 0.64
N GLY A 93 -19.55 -10.39 0.13
CA GLY A 93 -19.32 -8.96 0.34
C GLY A 93 -18.91 -8.57 1.77
N LYS A 94 -18.34 -9.49 2.55
CA LYS A 94 -17.88 -9.21 3.92
C LYS A 94 -16.48 -9.77 4.16
N LEU A 95 -15.46 -9.02 3.76
CA LEU A 95 -14.09 -9.29 4.20
C LEU A 95 -13.94 -9.06 5.73
N PRO A 96 -12.94 -9.69 6.38
CA PRO A 96 -12.76 -9.62 7.83
C PRO A 96 -12.65 -8.22 8.42
N ASP A 97 -12.14 -7.26 7.63
CA ASP A 97 -11.86 -5.90 8.08
C ASP A 97 -12.62 -4.84 7.29
N SER A 98 -12.53 -3.60 7.77
CA SER A 98 -13.15 -2.44 7.15
C SER A 98 -12.43 -1.95 5.88
N SER A 99 -11.22 -2.44 5.61
CA SER A 99 -10.45 -2.15 4.40
C SER A 99 -9.71 -3.40 3.92
N ILE A 100 -9.52 -3.49 2.60
CA ILE A 100 -8.79 -4.58 1.95
C ILE A 100 -7.34 -4.64 2.45
N ALA A 101 -6.66 -3.49 2.55
CA ALA A 101 -5.28 -3.44 3.02
C ALA A 101 -5.12 -3.97 4.45
N GLU A 102 -6.09 -3.72 5.32
CA GLU A 102 -6.08 -4.27 6.69
C GLU A 102 -6.31 -5.77 6.73
N SER A 103 -7.21 -6.28 5.88
CA SER A 103 -7.45 -7.72 5.75
C SER A 103 -6.20 -8.45 5.24
N ILE A 104 -5.53 -7.91 4.22
CA ILE A 104 -4.29 -8.46 3.67
C ILE A 104 -3.15 -8.39 4.70
N ALA A 105 -3.06 -7.33 5.50
CA ALA A 105 -2.02 -7.16 6.50
C ALA A 105 -2.08 -8.19 7.65
N ARG A 106 -3.12 -9.03 7.74
CA ARG A 106 -3.19 -10.17 8.67
C ARG A 106 -2.43 -11.40 8.19
N LEU A 107 -2.09 -11.45 6.90
CA LEU A 107 -1.39 -12.56 6.30
C LEU A 107 0.11 -12.57 6.66
N PRO A 108 0.76 -13.76 6.71
CA PRO A 108 2.17 -13.90 7.04
C PRO A 108 3.07 -13.06 6.13
N GLY A 109 3.97 -12.26 6.71
CA GLY A 109 4.94 -11.45 5.98
C GLY A 109 4.37 -10.23 5.25
N LEU A 110 3.12 -9.83 5.53
CA LEU A 110 2.49 -8.66 4.94
C LEU A 110 2.24 -7.58 6.00
N ALA A 111 2.35 -6.31 5.59
CA ALA A 111 2.06 -5.16 6.45
C ALA A 111 1.40 -4.04 5.64
N ALA A 112 0.44 -3.33 6.25
CA ALA A 112 -0.18 -2.16 5.63
C ALA A 112 0.69 -0.92 5.84
N GLN A 113 0.76 -0.06 4.82
CA GLN A 113 1.26 1.30 4.93
C GLN A 113 0.06 2.24 5.13
N ARG A 114 0.22 3.19 6.05
CA ARG A 114 -0.88 4.09 6.43
C ARG A 114 -0.58 5.53 6.01
N VAL A 115 -1.62 6.18 5.48
CA VAL A 115 -1.63 7.62 5.21
C VAL A 115 -2.80 8.21 5.98
N ALA A 116 -2.55 9.21 6.84
CA ALA A 116 -3.55 9.84 7.70
C ALA A 116 -4.42 8.82 8.47
N GLY A 117 -3.78 7.78 9.05
CA GLY A 117 -4.45 6.73 9.83
C GLY A 117 -5.13 5.62 9.02
N ARG A 118 -5.31 5.78 7.70
CA ARG A 118 -5.92 4.79 6.82
C ARG A 118 -4.87 3.88 6.20
N ALA A 119 -5.14 2.58 6.16
CA ALA A 119 -4.31 1.62 5.43
C ALA A 119 -4.59 1.76 3.92
N THR A 120 -3.62 2.23 3.16
CA THR A 120 -3.76 2.52 1.72
C THR A 120 -3.04 1.49 0.85
N THR A 121 -1.77 1.25 1.09
CA THR A 121 -0.96 0.30 0.31
C THR A 121 -0.42 -0.81 1.22
N ILE A 122 0.09 -1.87 0.63
CA ILE A 122 0.68 -3.00 1.37
C ILE A 122 2.14 -3.20 1.01
N SER A 123 2.90 -3.71 1.96
CA SER A 123 4.22 -4.27 1.73
C SER A 123 4.16 -5.80 1.86
N ILE A 124 4.86 -6.50 0.96
CA ILE A 124 4.98 -7.95 0.96
C ILE A 124 6.44 -8.29 1.25
N ARG A 125 6.70 -9.01 2.37
CA ARG A 125 8.07 -9.36 2.80
C ARG A 125 8.99 -8.13 2.92
N GLY A 126 8.40 -7.00 3.34
CA GLY A 126 9.09 -5.74 3.56
C GLY A 126 9.37 -4.90 2.30
N LEU A 127 9.03 -5.37 1.11
CA LEU A 127 9.09 -4.58 -0.13
C LEU A 127 7.83 -3.72 -0.24
N ALA A 128 7.99 -2.44 -0.58
CA ALA A 128 6.90 -1.47 -0.74
C ALA A 128 5.95 -1.86 -1.89
N GLY A 129 4.78 -1.23 -1.95
CA GLY A 129 3.73 -1.52 -2.93
C GLY A 129 4.18 -1.41 -4.39
N ASP A 130 5.15 -0.55 -4.70
CA ASP A 130 5.72 -0.41 -6.06
C ASP A 130 6.46 -1.66 -6.57
N PHE A 131 6.83 -2.59 -5.67
CA PHE A 131 7.47 -3.86 -6.02
C PHE A 131 6.48 -5.02 -6.15
N SER A 132 5.20 -4.78 -5.89
CA SER A 132 4.10 -5.71 -6.08
C SER A 132 3.25 -5.29 -7.28
N THR A 133 2.54 -6.25 -7.84
CA THR A 133 1.51 -5.96 -8.84
C THR A 133 0.15 -6.28 -8.25
N THR A 134 -0.82 -5.40 -8.49
CA THR A 134 -2.20 -5.64 -8.09
C THR A 134 -3.05 -5.98 -9.32
N LEU A 135 -3.81 -7.05 -9.20
CA LEU A 135 -4.75 -7.54 -10.21
C LEU A 135 -6.17 -7.43 -9.69
N LEU A 136 -7.13 -7.27 -10.60
CA LEU A 136 -8.56 -7.50 -10.37
C LEU A 136 -9.01 -8.59 -11.32
N ASN A 137 -9.40 -9.74 -10.79
CA ASN A 137 -9.75 -10.95 -11.57
C ASN A 137 -8.66 -11.34 -12.59
N GLY A 138 -7.38 -11.31 -12.16
CA GLY A 138 -6.23 -11.66 -12.99
C GLY A 138 -5.74 -10.58 -13.96
N ARG A 139 -6.28 -9.34 -13.93
CA ARG A 139 -5.93 -8.22 -14.83
C ARG A 139 -5.27 -7.09 -14.06
N GLU A 140 -4.09 -6.62 -14.54
CA GLU A 140 -3.32 -5.54 -13.89
C GLU A 140 -4.16 -4.28 -13.76
N GLN A 141 -4.06 -3.61 -12.60
CA GLN A 141 -4.78 -2.39 -12.27
C GLN A 141 -3.85 -1.18 -12.31
N VAL A 142 -4.42 -0.02 -12.63
CA VAL A 142 -3.80 1.30 -12.56
C VAL A 142 -3.83 1.86 -11.13
N SER A 143 -3.10 2.94 -10.90
CA SER A 143 -3.05 3.65 -9.61
C SER A 143 -3.26 5.13 -9.81
N SER A 144 -4.09 5.76 -8.97
CA SER A 144 -4.21 7.22 -8.89
C SER A 144 -3.06 7.88 -8.10
N GLY A 145 -2.17 7.10 -7.48
CA GLY A 145 -0.93 7.59 -6.84
C GLY A 145 0.17 7.95 -7.84
N ASP A 146 1.27 8.53 -7.35
CA ASP A 146 2.42 8.97 -8.18
C ASP A 146 3.13 7.82 -8.91
N ASN A 147 2.97 6.58 -8.43
CA ASN A 147 3.71 5.41 -8.91
C ASN A 147 2.80 4.24 -9.28
N ARG A 148 3.33 3.01 -9.21
CA ARG A 148 2.65 1.77 -9.61
C ARG A 148 1.82 1.15 -8.50
N GLY A 149 2.14 1.44 -7.25
CA GLY A 149 1.47 0.88 -6.07
C GLY A 149 0.00 1.26 -6.02
N VAL A 150 -0.89 0.25 -6.03
CA VAL A 150 -2.34 0.47 -5.98
C VAL A 150 -2.77 0.85 -4.57
N GLU A 151 -3.63 1.86 -4.47
CA GLU A 151 -4.26 2.28 -3.22
C GLU A 151 -5.51 1.43 -2.97
N PHE A 152 -5.43 0.48 -2.03
CA PHE A 152 -6.49 -0.51 -1.76
C PHE A 152 -7.74 0.09 -1.10
N ASP A 153 -7.64 1.27 -0.51
CA ASP A 153 -8.77 1.98 0.08
C ASP A 153 -9.74 2.57 -0.97
N GLN A 154 -9.35 2.58 -2.24
CA GLN A 154 -10.21 2.93 -3.36
C GLN A 154 -11.11 1.77 -3.81
N TYR A 155 -10.81 0.53 -3.39
CA TYR A 155 -11.62 -0.65 -3.71
C TYR A 155 -12.55 -1.00 -2.54
N PRO A 156 -13.88 -1.06 -2.74
CA PRO A 156 -14.82 -1.49 -1.70
C PRO A 156 -14.59 -2.96 -1.29
N SER A 157 -14.26 -3.18 -0.03
CA SER A 157 -14.12 -4.54 0.51
C SER A 157 -15.42 -5.34 0.44
N GLU A 158 -16.54 -4.64 0.40
CA GLU A 158 -17.88 -5.17 0.34
C GLU A 158 -18.23 -5.83 -1.01
N LEU A 159 -17.43 -5.61 -2.05
CA LEU A 159 -17.66 -6.13 -3.40
C LEU A 159 -16.72 -7.28 -3.78
N LEU A 160 -15.83 -7.69 -2.89
CA LEU A 160 -14.87 -8.76 -3.13
C LEU A 160 -15.27 -10.06 -2.44
N SER A 161 -14.95 -11.19 -3.07
CA SER A 161 -15.12 -12.55 -2.51
C SER A 161 -13.85 -13.06 -1.83
N SER A 162 -12.68 -12.71 -2.38
CA SER A 162 -11.38 -13.12 -1.84
C SER A 162 -10.26 -12.20 -2.33
N VAL A 163 -9.14 -12.28 -1.63
CA VAL A 163 -7.87 -11.69 -2.05
C VAL A 163 -6.80 -12.77 -1.97
N VAL A 164 -6.09 -12.97 -3.06
CA VAL A 164 -5.00 -13.96 -3.16
C VAL A 164 -3.67 -13.24 -3.34
N VAL A 165 -2.70 -13.57 -2.50
CA VAL A 165 -1.34 -13.01 -2.58
C VAL A 165 -0.36 -14.09 -3.01
N TYR A 166 0.13 -14.00 -4.23
CA TYR A 166 1.14 -14.90 -4.79
C TYR A 166 2.52 -14.46 -4.33
N LYS A 167 3.20 -15.29 -3.54
CA LYS A 167 4.56 -15.05 -3.03
C LYS A 167 5.64 -15.64 -3.96
N THR A 168 5.29 -16.66 -4.73
CA THR A 168 6.15 -17.23 -5.78
C THR A 168 5.52 -17.01 -7.15
N PRO A 169 6.32 -16.69 -8.18
CA PRO A 169 5.82 -16.46 -9.52
C PRO A 169 5.34 -17.75 -10.19
N ASP A 170 4.38 -17.58 -11.09
CA ASP A 170 3.92 -18.59 -12.02
C ASP A 170 4.01 -18.01 -13.44
N ALA A 171 4.54 -18.75 -14.41
CA ALA A 171 4.82 -18.23 -15.74
C ALA A 171 3.59 -17.69 -16.49
N ASN A 172 2.39 -18.15 -16.13
CA ASN A 172 1.14 -17.64 -16.71
C ASN A 172 0.50 -16.50 -15.90
N LEU A 173 1.10 -16.07 -14.80
CA LEU A 173 0.62 -14.91 -14.04
C LEU A 173 1.12 -13.63 -14.69
N VAL A 174 0.22 -12.69 -14.98
CA VAL A 174 0.54 -11.42 -15.65
C VAL A 174 1.24 -10.46 -14.69
N ALA A 175 2.19 -9.68 -15.20
CA ALA A 175 2.81 -8.54 -14.55
C ALA A 175 3.31 -8.84 -13.12
N GLN A 176 4.13 -9.88 -12.96
CA GLN A 176 4.66 -10.31 -11.66
C GLN A 176 5.69 -9.33 -11.10
N GLY A 177 5.51 -8.92 -9.83
CA GLY A 177 6.48 -8.10 -9.10
C GLY A 177 7.50 -8.94 -8.33
N ILE A 178 8.62 -8.32 -7.94
CA ILE A 178 9.67 -8.96 -7.11
C ILE A 178 9.11 -9.37 -5.73
N SER A 179 8.22 -8.56 -5.15
CA SER A 179 7.63 -8.86 -3.83
C SER A 179 6.56 -9.93 -3.91
N GLY A 180 5.78 -9.94 -4.97
CA GLY A 180 4.65 -10.82 -5.21
C GLY A 180 3.56 -10.15 -6.02
N THR A 181 2.42 -10.82 -6.15
CA THR A 181 1.25 -10.33 -6.87
C THR A 181 0.01 -10.46 -5.99
N VAL A 182 -0.80 -9.43 -5.92
CA VAL A 182 -2.08 -9.40 -5.21
C VAL A 182 -3.21 -9.47 -6.22
N ASP A 183 -4.06 -10.48 -6.13
CA ASP A 183 -5.24 -10.62 -7.00
C ASP A 183 -6.52 -10.43 -6.18
N LEU A 184 -7.22 -9.33 -6.45
CA LEU A 184 -8.54 -9.02 -5.93
C LEU A 184 -9.58 -9.80 -6.73
N GLN A 185 -10.35 -10.65 -6.10
CA GLN A 185 -11.31 -11.50 -6.76
C GLN A 185 -12.75 -11.13 -6.42
N THR A 186 -13.57 -10.95 -7.44
CA THR A 186 -14.99 -10.69 -7.31
C THR A 186 -15.78 -12.00 -7.27
N VAL A 187 -17.03 -11.93 -6.83
CA VAL A 187 -17.92 -13.10 -6.84
C VAL A 187 -18.16 -13.58 -8.27
N ARG A 188 -18.14 -14.91 -8.47
CA ARG A 188 -18.48 -15.57 -9.74
C ARG A 188 -19.89 -16.13 -9.66
N PRO A 189 -20.88 -15.50 -10.31
CA PRO A 189 -22.29 -15.82 -10.13
C PRO A 189 -22.68 -17.25 -10.55
N LEU A 190 -22.09 -17.79 -11.64
CA LEU A 190 -22.39 -19.15 -12.08
C LEU A 190 -21.85 -20.21 -11.08
N SER A 191 -20.69 -19.97 -10.47
CA SER A 191 -20.12 -20.90 -9.49
C SER A 191 -20.87 -20.90 -8.17
N LEU A 192 -21.56 -19.81 -7.81
CA LEU A 192 -22.33 -19.70 -6.58
C LEU A 192 -23.62 -20.57 -6.63
N GLY A 193 -24.27 -20.67 -7.79
CA GLY A 193 -25.40 -21.58 -8.04
C GLY A 193 -26.67 -21.26 -7.26
N LYS A 194 -26.78 -20.08 -6.62
CA LYS A 194 -27.96 -19.64 -5.85
C LYS A 194 -28.14 -18.13 -5.93
N ARG A 195 -29.40 -17.69 -5.85
CA ARG A 195 -29.72 -16.27 -5.72
C ARG A 195 -29.32 -15.76 -4.35
N VAL A 196 -28.69 -14.57 -4.29
CA VAL A 196 -28.35 -13.86 -3.06
C VAL A 196 -28.64 -12.38 -3.25
N VAL A 197 -29.39 -11.80 -2.32
CA VAL A 197 -29.56 -10.35 -2.19
C VAL A 197 -29.10 -9.96 -0.78
N SER A 198 -28.16 -9.03 -0.68
CA SER A 198 -27.62 -8.56 0.59
C SER A 198 -27.64 -7.04 0.69
N LEU A 199 -28.11 -6.54 1.82
CA LEU A 199 -28.08 -5.12 2.18
C LEU A 199 -27.27 -4.97 3.46
N ASN A 200 -26.33 -4.01 3.49
CA ASN A 200 -25.51 -3.72 4.67
C ASN A 200 -25.53 -2.22 4.95
N ALA A 201 -25.69 -1.86 6.21
CA ALA A 201 -25.56 -0.48 6.68
C ALA A 201 -24.76 -0.44 7.97
N ARG A 202 -23.81 0.48 8.07
CA ARG A 202 -22.96 0.70 9.26
C ARG A 202 -22.87 2.18 9.57
N TYR A 203 -23.01 2.53 10.84
CA TYR A 203 -22.69 3.82 11.39
C TYR A 203 -21.26 3.82 11.91
N GLU A 204 -20.51 4.90 11.68
CA GLU A 204 -19.12 5.07 12.07
C GLU A 204 -18.95 6.28 12.99
N LYS A 205 -18.09 6.20 14.01
CA LYS A 205 -17.72 7.32 14.88
C LYS A 205 -16.24 7.26 15.24
N ASN A 206 -15.54 8.41 15.14
CA ASN A 206 -14.18 8.58 15.63
C ASN A 206 -14.17 9.10 17.08
N SER A 207 -13.30 8.55 17.93
CA SER A 207 -13.23 8.90 19.36
C SER A 207 -12.52 10.21 19.67
N THR A 208 -11.74 10.75 18.74
CA THR A 208 -11.04 12.04 18.93
C THR A 208 -12.04 13.20 19.02
N GLY A 209 -13.24 13.00 18.43
CA GLY A 209 -14.26 14.05 18.37
C GLY A 209 -13.97 15.07 17.25
N GLU A 210 -14.74 16.14 17.21
CA GLU A 210 -14.54 17.22 16.23
C GLU A 210 -13.25 18.01 16.56
N VAL A 211 -12.21 17.82 15.76
CA VAL A 211 -10.92 18.54 15.91
C VAL A 211 -11.01 19.91 15.24
N ASN A 212 -11.54 19.98 14.03
CA ASN A 212 -11.79 21.22 13.32
C ASN A 212 -13.29 21.57 13.29
N PRO A 213 -13.69 22.80 13.60
CA PRO A 213 -15.06 23.25 13.50
C PRO A 213 -15.66 23.01 12.11
N GLY A 214 -16.85 22.38 12.08
CA GLY A 214 -17.59 22.07 10.86
C GLY A 214 -17.21 20.76 10.18
N TYR A 215 -16.44 19.89 10.86
CA TYR A 215 -16.08 18.56 10.38
C TYR A 215 -16.52 17.49 11.37
N ASP A 216 -17.60 16.77 11.04
CA ASP A 216 -18.16 15.72 11.87
C ASP A 216 -17.16 14.60 12.22
N ASP A 217 -17.31 14.02 13.39
CA ASP A 217 -16.61 12.83 13.83
C ASP A 217 -17.38 11.53 13.51
N THR A 218 -18.48 11.65 12.76
CA THR A 218 -19.41 10.56 12.44
C THR A 218 -19.54 10.34 10.93
N GLY A 219 -19.79 9.09 10.56
CA GLY A 219 -19.96 8.71 9.17
C GLY A 219 -20.83 7.46 9.02
N TYR A 220 -20.91 6.93 7.80
CA TYR A 220 -21.71 5.74 7.51
C TYR A 220 -21.14 4.95 6.33
N ARG A 221 -21.54 3.68 6.26
CA ARG A 221 -21.26 2.80 5.12
C ARG A 221 -22.54 2.06 4.75
N ILE A 222 -22.85 2.04 3.46
CA ILE A 222 -23.95 1.25 2.93
C ILE A 222 -23.47 0.43 1.76
N SER A 223 -23.96 -0.81 1.64
CA SER A 223 -23.72 -1.61 0.45
C SER A 223 -24.92 -2.49 0.11
N ALA A 224 -25.07 -2.77 -1.17
CA ALA A 224 -26.09 -3.65 -1.69
C ALA A 224 -25.47 -4.58 -2.74
N SER A 225 -25.82 -5.86 -2.70
CA SER A 225 -25.42 -6.82 -3.71
C SER A 225 -26.58 -7.68 -4.17
N TYR A 226 -26.60 -7.96 -5.46
CA TYR A 226 -27.54 -8.87 -6.12
C TYR A 226 -26.77 -9.88 -6.94
N ILE A 227 -27.01 -11.15 -6.72
CA ILE A 227 -26.39 -12.26 -7.45
C ILE A 227 -27.50 -13.23 -7.83
N ASP A 228 -27.58 -13.60 -9.11
CA ASP A 228 -28.58 -14.56 -9.60
C ASP A 228 -28.09 -15.28 -10.84
N GLN A 229 -28.80 -16.38 -11.18
CA GLN A 229 -28.55 -17.18 -12.35
C GLN A 229 -29.83 -17.28 -13.18
N PHE A 230 -29.70 -17.30 -14.49
CA PHE A 230 -30.78 -17.31 -15.46
C PHE A 230 -30.52 -18.35 -16.54
N ALA A 231 -31.55 -18.66 -17.34
CA ALA A 231 -31.47 -19.59 -18.48
C ALA A 231 -30.84 -20.95 -18.10
N ASP A 232 -31.43 -21.62 -17.10
CA ASP A 232 -30.96 -22.92 -16.59
C ASP A 232 -29.48 -22.90 -16.14
N ASN A 233 -29.07 -21.82 -15.43
CA ASN A 233 -27.71 -21.59 -14.94
C ASN A 233 -26.65 -21.40 -16.04
N THR A 234 -27.04 -21.00 -17.25
CA THR A 234 -26.10 -20.66 -18.34
C THR A 234 -25.72 -19.19 -18.35
N ILE A 235 -26.48 -18.33 -17.66
CA ILE A 235 -26.19 -16.91 -17.50
C ILE A 235 -26.15 -16.59 -16.00
N GLY A 236 -25.04 -16.01 -15.53
CA GLY A 236 -24.91 -15.53 -14.16
C GLY A 236 -24.69 -14.01 -14.14
N VAL A 237 -25.33 -13.33 -13.19
CA VAL A 237 -25.20 -11.87 -13.00
C VAL A 237 -24.90 -11.58 -11.55
N ALA A 238 -23.87 -10.77 -11.30
CA ALA A 238 -23.60 -10.19 -9.99
C ALA A 238 -23.48 -8.67 -10.13
N LEU A 239 -24.24 -7.94 -9.32
CA LEU A 239 -24.22 -6.48 -9.26
C LEU A 239 -23.92 -6.09 -7.81
N GLY A 240 -23.05 -5.10 -7.62
CA GLY A 240 -22.70 -4.58 -6.31
C GLY A 240 -22.58 -3.06 -6.32
N PHE A 241 -23.08 -2.44 -5.25
CA PHE A 241 -22.93 -1.02 -4.96
C PHE A 241 -22.42 -0.87 -3.53
N ALA A 242 -21.48 0.06 -3.30
CA ALA A 242 -21.02 0.42 -1.96
C ALA A 242 -20.77 1.92 -1.87
N ARG A 243 -21.31 2.55 -0.83
CA ARG A 243 -21.00 3.94 -0.47
C ARG A 243 -20.39 3.99 0.92
N LEU A 244 -19.29 4.72 1.04
CA LEU A 244 -18.59 5.03 2.27
C LEU A 244 -18.59 6.54 2.46
N ASP A 245 -18.90 6.99 3.67
CA ASP A 245 -18.61 8.33 4.17
C ASP A 245 -17.90 8.14 5.52
N SER A 246 -16.60 8.42 5.57
CA SER A 246 -15.75 8.08 6.72
C SER A 246 -14.97 9.30 7.18
N PRO A 247 -15.22 9.81 8.41
CA PRO A 247 -14.50 10.94 8.97
C PRO A 247 -13.09 10.52 9.42
N GLY A 248 -12.14 11.41 9.25
CA GLY A 248 -10.82 11.31 9.89
C GLY A 248 -10.60 12.52 10.81
N GLN A 249 -10.11 12.27 12.03
CA GLN A 249 -9.77 13.31 13.00
C GLN A 249 -8.37 13.02 13.51
N THR A 250 -7.46 14.00 13.42
CA THR A 250 -6.05 13.80 13.74
C THR A 250 -5.50 14.98 14.54
N GLU A 251 -4.92 14.67 15.69
CA GLU A 251 -4.03 15.58 16.40
C GLU A 251 -2.60 15.35 15.90
N ARG A 252 -1.95 16.42 15.40
CA ARG A 252 -0.69 16.31 14.68
C ARG A 252 0.34 17.32 15.16
N TRP A 253 1.53 16.82 15.49
CA TRP A 253 2.72 17.62 15.73
C TRP A 253 3.88 17.18 14.83
N ASN A 254 4.64 18.15 14.27
CA ASN A 254 5.86 17.88 13.51
C ASN A 254 6.98 18.83 13.94
N ALA A 255 8.21 18.35 13.99
CA ALA A 255 9.41 19.15 14.08
C ALA A 255 9.86 19.62 12.69
N TRP A 256 10.36 20.85 12.58
CA TRP A 256 11.09 21.27 11.38
C TRP A 256 12.47 20.63 11.28
N GLY A 257 13.10 20.38 12.43
CA GLY A 257 14.41 19.77 12.54
C GLY A 257 15.08 20.09 13.89
N TYR A 258 16.32 19.68 14.01
CA TYR A 258 17.13 19.92 15.21
C TYR A 258 18.54 20.39 14.82
N GLU A 259 19.03 21.40 15.54
CA GLU A 259 20.37 21.90 15.41
C GLU A 259 21.16 21.69 16.72
N THR A 260 22.41 21.28 16.60
CA THR A 260 23.29 21.14 17.76
C THR A 260 23.80 22.51 18.19
N GLN A 261 23.55 22.92 19.43
CA GLN A 261 23.94 24.20 20.00
C GLN A 261 24.71 24.03 21.30
N THR A 262 25.60 24.99 21.61
CA THR A 262 26.21 25.12 22.95
C THR A 262 25.35 26.02 23.80
N ILE A 263 24.68 25.50 24.78
CA ILE A 263 23.78 26.18 25.70
C ILE A 263 24.34 26.05 27.12
N GLY A 264 24.67 27.17 27.75
CA GLY A 264 25.28 27.15 29.10
C GLY A 264 26.57 26.34 29.22
N GLY A 265 27.34 26.22 28.14
CA GLY A 265 28.60 25.44 28.08
C GLY A 265 28.38 23.94 27.78
N GLN A 266 27.16 23.48 27.54
CA GLN A 266 26.81 22.10 27.20
C GLN A 266 26.33 22.01 25.75
N SER A 267 26.75 20.96 25.05
CA SER A 267 26.21 20.64 23.73
C SER A 267 24.80 20.05 23.89
N ALA A 268 23.82 20.61 23.19
CA ALA A 268 22.43 20.17 23.21
C ALA A 268 21.79 20.25 21.82
N GLU A 269 20.89 19.30 21.55
CA GLU A 269 19.99 19.34 20.40
C GLU A 269 18.89 20.37 20.68
N PHE A 270 18.71 21.31 19.77
CA PHE A 270 17.74 22.40 19.82
C PHE A 270 16.68 22.21 18.72
N LEU A 271 15.41 22.13 19.11
CA LEU A 271 14.27 22.08 18.19
C LEU A 271 14.17 23.40 17.40
N THR A 272 14.33 23.36 16.07
CA THR A 272 14.43 24.57 15.25
C THR A 272 13.08 25.22 14.94
N GLY A 273 12.01 24.45 14.98
CA GLY A 273 10.64 24.89 14.79
C GLY A 273 9.65 23.74 14.88
N SER A 274 8.37 24.08 14.93
CA SER A 274 7.28 23.13 15.09
C SER A 274 6.06 23.50 14.28
N GLN A 275 5.29 22.46 13.91
CA GLN A 275 3.93 22.53 13.40
C GLN A 275 2.99 21.85 14.40
N ILE A 276 1.94 22.52 14.79
CA ILE A 276 0.94 22.06 15.75
C ILE A 276 -0.41 22.18 15.06
N TYR A 277 -0.98 21.04 14.62
CA TYR A 277 -2.14 21.03 13.76
C TYR A 277 -3.25 20.12 14.26
N GLY A 278 -4.49 20.57 14.10
CA GLY A 278 -5.65 19.71 14.00
C GLY A 278 -5.98 19.47 12.54
N THR A 279 -6.09 18.23 12.14
CA THR A 279 -6.46 17.82 10.78
C THR A 279 -7.75 17.02 10.80
N SER A 280 -8.74 17.46 10.02
CA SER A 280 -10.00 16.74 9.82
C SER A 280 -10.16 16.37 8.36
N THR A 281 -10.62 15.14 8.09
CA THR A 281 -10.87 14.65 6.73
C THR A 281 -12.29 14.13 6.60
N SER A 282 -12.93 14.45 5.47
CA SER A 282 -14.10 13.73 4.96
C SER A 282 -13.64 12.87 3.79
N ASN A 283 -13.94 11.57 3.84
CA ASN A 283 -13.62 10.64 2.76
C ASN A 283 -14.92 10.00 2.28
N VAL A 284 -15.36 10.36 1.09
CA VAL A 284 -16.55 9.81 0.45
C VAL A 284 -16.12 8.92 -0.70
N ARG A 285 -16.65 7.69 -0.77
CA ARG A 285 -16.37 6.77 -1.86
C ARG A 285 -17.67 6.11 -2.31
N ASP A 286 -17.92 6.15 -3.62
CA ASP A 286 -18.95 5.39 -4.30
C ASP A 286 -18.28 4.31 -5.17
N GLY A 287 -18.71 3.06 -5.05
CA GLY A 287 -18.20 1.93 -5.83
C GLY A 287 -19.31 1.14 -6.48
N LEU A 288 -19.11 0.79 -7.73
CA LEU A 288 -20.01 -0.05 -8.53
C LEU A 288 -19.22 -1.24 -9.10
N MET A 289 -19.83 -2.41 -9.09
CA MET A 289 -19.28 -3.61 -9.72
C MET A 289 -20.39 -4.37 -10.45
N ALA A 290 -20.06 -4.88 -11.63
CA ALA A 290 -20.90 -5.81 -12.35
C ALA A 290 -20.06 -6.98 -12.89
N VAL A 291 -20.55 -8.19 -12.71
CA VAL A 291 -20.00 -9.39 -13.32
C VAL A 291 -21.13 -10.10 -14.07
N ILE A 292 -20.92 -10.35 -15.35
CA ILE A 292 -21.84 -11.12 -16.18
C ILE A 292 -21.04 -12.31 -16.71
N GLU A 293 -21.50 -13.50 -16.38
CA GLU A 293 -20.95 -14.76 -16.89
C GLU A 293 -21.97 -15.44 -17.79
N TRP A 294 -21.50 -16.11 -18.82
CA TRP A 294 -22.34 -16.93 -19.66
C TRP A 294 -21.60 -18.19 -20.11
N ALA A 295 -22.24 -19.32 -20.01
CA ALA A 295 -21.74 -20.63 -20.40
C ALA A 295 -22.85 -21.38 -21.19
N PRO A 296 -23.11 -20.99 -22.46
CA PRO A 296 -24.20 -21.56 -23.25
C PRO A 296 -23.94 -22.99 -23.68
N SER A 297 -22.69 -23.48 -23.54
CA SER A 297 -22.29 -24.85 -23.86
C SER A 297 -21.06 -25.25 -23.09
N ASP A 298 -20.75 -26.56 -23.02
CA ASP A 298 -19.52 -27.07 -22.40
C ASP A 298 -18.24 -26.70 -23.19
N THR A 299 -18.39 -26.17 -24.40
CA THR A 299 -17.26 -25.77 -25.27
C THR A 299 -16.93 -24.29 -25.25
N TYR A 300 -17.78 -23.47 -24.63
CA TYR A 300 -17.57 -22.03 -24.57
C TYR A 300 -18.14 -21.42 -23.30
N SER A 301 -17.31 -20.55 -22.64
CA SER A 301 -17.75 -19.67 -21.57
C SER A 301 -17.15 -18.27 -21.74
N GLY A 302 -17.84 -17.26 -21.22
CA GLY A 302 -17.40 -15.88 -21.24
C GLY A 302 -17.70 -15.18 -19.92
N ALA A 303 -16.93 -14.15 -19.62
CA ALA A 303 -17.15 -13.28 -18.48
C ALA A 303 -16.84 -11.82 -18.83
N LEU A 304 -17.75 -10.93 -18.47
CA LEU A 304 -17.59 -9.48 -18.52
C LEU A 304 -17.52 -8.96 -17.10
N ASP A 305 -16.42 -8.34 -16.73
CA ASP A 305 -16.20 -7.69 -15.45
C ASP A 305 -16.18 -6.17 -15.66
N ILE A 306 -16.94 -5.41 -14.88
CA ILE A 306 -16.95 -3.94 -14.86
C ILE A 306 -16.77 -3.48 -13.43
N TYR A 307 -15.90 -2.52 -13.24
CA TYR A 307 -15.63 -1.88 -11.98
C TYR A 307 -15.54 -0.37 -12.14
N TYR A 308 -16.19 0.39 -11.24
CA TYR A 308 -16.07 1.84 -11.15
C TYR A 308 -16.02 2.26 -9.70
N SER A 309 -15.12 3.18 -9.37
CA SER A 309 -15.05 3.80 -8.05
C SER A 309 -14.75 5.29 -8.20
N GLN A 310 -15.50 6.12 -7.49
CA GLN A 310 -15.21 7.53 -7.28
C GLN A 310 -14.87 7.75 -5.81
N PHE A 311 -13.80 8.46 -5.53
CA PHE A 311 -13.31 8.74 -4.20
C PHE A 311 -13.04 10.25 -4.06
N GLU A 312 -13.81 10.93 -3.22
CA GLU A 312 -13.63 12.33 -2.86
C GLU A 312 -13.02 12.42 -1.46
N ARG A 313 -11.96 13.20 -1.31
CA ARG A 313 -11.37 13.51 -0.02
C ARG A 313 -11.22 15.00 0.16
N VAL A 314 -11.79 15.53 1.24
CA VAL A 314 -11.54 16.90 1.70
C VAL A 314 -10.79 16.83 3.01
N GLU A 315 -9.57 17.36 3.02
CA GLU A 315 -8.74 17.47 4.22
C GLU A 315 -8.57 18.93 4.60
N THR A 316 -8.91 19.28 5.84
CA THR A 316 -8.68 20.61 6.41
C THR A 316 -7.66 20.51 7.52
N THR A 317 -6.56 21.23 7.38
CA THR A 317 -5.47 21.32 8.36
C THR A 317 -5.40 22.74 8.89
N ARG A 318 -5.57 22.91 10.20
CA ARG A 318 -5.51 24.21 10.88
C ARG A 318 -4.63 24.15 12.11
N GLY A 319 -3.99 25.26 12.43
CA GLY A 319 -3.14 25.36 13.62
C GLY A 319 -2.03 26.38 13.47
N LEU A 320 -0.89 26.10 14.10
CA LEU A 320 0.25 27.00 14.20
C LEU A 320 1.52 26.38 13.64
N GLU A 321 2.32 27.18 12.94
CA GLU A 321 3.73 26.96 12.70
C GLU A 321 4.57 27.96 13.47
N VAL A 322 5.63 27.51 14.10
CA VAL A 322 6.52 28.41 14.86
C VAL A 322 7.99 28.07 14.63
N GLY A 323 8.74 29.05 14.14
CA GLY A 323 10.20 29.01 14.14
C GLY A 323 10.72 29.34 15.53
N LEU A 324 11.61 28.48 16.06
CA LEU A 324 12.15 28.61 17.41
C LEU A 324 13.64 28.98 17.41
N PHE A 325 14.36 28.69 16.32
CA PHE A 325 15.80 28.79 16.28
C PHE A 325 16.27 30.27 16.21
N PRO A 326 17.00 30.75 17.25
CA PRO A 326 17.34 32.18 17.36
C PRO A 326 18.06 32.76 16.14
N ALA A 327 18.96 31.97 15.51
CA ALA A 327 19.71 32.45 14.34
C ALA A 327 18.82 32.68 13.10
N TRP A 328 17.66 32.00 12.97
CA TRP A 328 16.74 32.18 11.86
C TRP A 328 15.64 33.22 12.14
N THR A 329 15.20 33.29 13.40
CA THR A 329 14.02 34.08 13.79
C THR A 329 14.36 35.44 14.39
N GLY A 330 15.61 35.60 14.83
CA GLY A 330 16.02 36.71 15.63
C GLY A 330 15.40 36.76 17.04
N SER A 331 14.89 35.61 17.52
CA SER A 331 14.41 35.40 18.87
C SER A 331 15.56 35.38 19.88
N THR A 332 15.25 35.50 21.17
CA THR A 332 16.23 35.37 22.24
C THR A 332 15.82 34.22 23.18
N LEU A 333 16.83 33.44 23.60
CA LEU A 333 16.64 32.30 24.51
C LEU A 333 16.80 32.76 25.95
N ALA A 334 15.84 32.44 26.83
CA ALA A 334 15.89 32.68 28.27
C ALA A 334 15.57 31.37 29.03
N ASN A 335 16.13 31.27 30.24
CA ASN A 335 15.93 30.18 31.20
C ASN A 335 16.10 28.76 30.59
N PRO A 336 17.15 28.49 29.80
CA PRO A 336 17.30 27.18 29.18
C PRO A 336 17.63 26.10 30.21
N VAL A 337 16.98 24.95 30.08
CA VAL A 337 17.30 23.72 30.83
C VAL A 337 17.70 22.63 29.83
N VAL A 338 18.91 22.14 29.96
CA VAL A 338 19.47 21.05 29.14
C VAL A 338 19.57 19.79 29.95
N ALA A 339 19.00 18.70 29.47
CA ALA A 339 19.16 17.38 30.09
C ALA A 339 19.20 16.29 29.00
N GLY A 340 20.04 15.28 29.21
CA GLY A 340 20.19 14.16 28.27
C GLY A 340 20.63 14.56 26.85
N GLY A 341 21.33 15.71 26.72
CA GLY A 341 21.74 16.20 25.40
C GLY A 341 20.64 16.91 24.58
N LEU A 342 19.47 17.16 25.17
CA LEU A 342 18.34 17.88 24.54
C LEU A 342 17.99 19.12 25.37
N LEU A 343 17.59 20.20 24.72
CA LEU A 343 16.96 21.33 25.38
C LEU A 343 15.58 20.90 25.88
N GLN A 344 15.44 20.76 27.20
CA GLN A 344 14.20 20.27 27.85
C GLN A 344 13.16 21.37 28.08
N SER A 345 13.61 22.58 28.38
CA SER A 345 12.71 23.73 28.46
C SER A 345 13.46 25.03 28.24
N ALA A 346 12.73 25.99 27.72
CA ALA A 346 13.20 27.39 27.58
C ALA A 346 12.04 28.33 27.33
N THR A 347 12.26 29.63 27.59
CA THR A 347 11.45 30.72 27.07
C THR A 347 12.13 31.30 25.81
N LEU A 348 11.41 31.35 24.71
CA LEU A 348 11.82 32.08 23.50
C LEU A 348 11.05 33.37 23.38
N ASN A 349 11.75 34.47 23.36
CA ASN A 349 11.14 35.78 23.26
C ASN A 349 11.22 36.31 21.84
N SER A 350 10.24 37.09 21.42
CA SER A 350 10.22 37.78 20.14
C SER A 350 10.07 36.83 18.92
N ILE A 351 9.23 35.76 19.05
CA ILE A 351 8.86 34.86 17.97
C ILE A 351 7.73 35.43 17.11
N ARG A 352 7.49 34.82 15.93
CA ARG A 352 6.38 35.13 15.01
C ARG A 352 5.71 33.85 14.55
N PRO A 353 4.76 33.30 15.28
CA PRO A 353 3.97 32.15 14.82
C PRO A 353 3.14 32.49 13.57
N VAL A 354 3.01 31.51 12.67
CA VAL A 354 2.18 31.58 11.49
C VAL A 354 0.97 30.68 11.72
N LEU A 355 -0.22 31.23 11.62
CA LEU A 355 -1.45 30.47 11.62
C LEU A 355 -1.67 29.93 10.23
N ARG A 356 -2.00 28.65 10.16
CA ARG A 356 -2.36 27.95 8.94
C ARG A 356 -3.85 27.62 8.96
N ASN A 357 -4.52 27.90 7.87
CA ASN A 357 -5.82 27.39 7.54
C ASN A 357 -5.72 26.87 6.11
N ASP A 358 -5.59 25.56 5.98
CA ASP A 358 -5.30 24.89 4.73
C ASP A 358 -6.44 23.93 4.37
N GLU A 359 -6.73 23.80 3.09
CA GLU A 359 -7.72 22.85 2.56
C GLU A 359 -7.10 22.10 1.38
N ASN A 360 -7.13 20.77 1.45
CA ASN A 360 -6.76 19.90 0.34
C ASN A 360 -8.02 19.15 -0.09
N LYS A 361 -8.39 19.32 -1.37
CA LYS A 361 -9.47 18.56 -2.03
C LYS A 361 -8.86 17.65 -3.06
N ARG A 362 -9.28 16.39 -3.04
CA ARG A 362 -8.86 15.36 -3.97
C ARG A 362 -10.07 14.60 -4.46
N ASP A 363 -10.20 14.53 -5.78
CA ASP A 363 -11.18 13.73 -6.49
C ASP A 363 -10.44 12.67 -7.32
N ASP A 364 -10.70 11.40 -7.03
CA ASP A 364 -10.17 10.26 -7.79
C ASP A 364 -11.33 9.50 -8.44
N ASP A 365 -11.14 9.04 -9.66
CA ASP A 365 -11.98 8.03 -10.26
C ASP A 365 -11.15 6.87 -10.83
N ILE A 366 -11.67 5.65 -10.69
CA ILE A 366 -11.11 4.44 -11.27
C ILE A 366 -12.19 3.73 -12.06
N PHE A 367 -11.90 3.42 -13.31
CA PHE A 367 -12.73 2.58 -14.16
C PHE A 367 -11.92 1.40 -14.68
N ALA A 368 -12.48 0.18 -14.56
CA ALA A 368 -11.88 -1.02 -15.14
C ALA A 368 -12.95 -1.87 -15.81
N ILE A 369 -12.63 -2.41 -16.98
CA ILE A 369 -13.46 -3.35 -17.73
C ILE A 369 -12.59 -4.48 -18.25
N GLY A 370 -13.11 -5.70 -18.20
CA GLY A 370 -12.43 -6.87 -18.71
C GLY A 370 -13.41 -7.86 -19.34
N PHE A 371 -13.00 -8.43 -20.45
CA PHE A 371 -13.78 -9.37 -21.22
C PHE A 371 -12.98 -10.64 -21.51
N LYS A 372 -13.32 -11.72 -20.78
CA LYS A 372 -12.67 -13.03 -20.86
C LYS A 372 -13.54 -14.01 -21.65
N ASN A 373 -12.92 -14.79 -22.53
CA ASN A 373 -13.53 -15.84 -23.29
C ASN A 373 -12.71 -17.11 -23.16
N GLU A 374 -13.33 -18.24 -22.90
CA GLU A 374 -12.72 -19.56 -22.78
C GLU A 374 -13.35 -20.52 -23.77
N PHE A 375 -12.52 -21.28 -24.49
CA PHE A 375 -12.91 -22.20 -25.53
C PHE A 375 -12.35 -23.60 -25.25
N THR A 376 -13.18 -24.59 -25.28
CA THR A 376 -12.79 -26.03 -25.26
C THR A 376 -12.88 -26.56 -26.69
N PHE A 377 -11.72 -26.67 -27.37
CA PHE A 377 -11.66 -27.11 -28.78
C PHE A 377 -11.76 -28.63 -28.90
N SER A 378 -11.28 -29.35 -27.87
CA SER A 378 -11.35 -30.81 -27.77
C SER A 378 -11.04 -31.22 -26.31
N ASP A 379 -11.07 -32.53 -26.03
CA ASP A 379 -10.70 -33.11 -24.72
C ASP A 379 -9.27 -32.76 -24.28
N TYR A 380 -8.41 -32.32 -25.19
CA TYR A 380 -7.00 -32.00 -24.95
C TYR A 380 -6.66 -30.54 -25.11
N TRP A 381 -7.45 -29.76 -25.83
CA TRP A 381 -7.12 -28.38 -26.14
C TRP A 381 -8.15 -27.38 -25.65
N THR A 382 -7.67 -26.41 -24.85
CA THR A 382 -8.46 -25.27 -24.43
C THR A 382 -7.74 -23.99 -24.81
N GLY A 383 -8.50 -22.93 -25.04
CA GLY A 383 -7.97 -21.59 -25.32
C GLY A 383 -8.65 -20.52 -24.50
N MET A 384 -7.94 -19.44 -24.24
CA MET A 384 -8.46 -18.26 -23.55
C MET A 384 -8.05 -16.99 -24.28
N ALA A 385 -9.00 -16.06 -24.43
CA ALA A 385 -8.75 -14.69 -24.86
C ALA A 385 -9.32 -13.72 -23.84
N ASP A 386 -8.50 -12.77 -23.36
CA ASP A 386 -8.87 -11.79 -22.34
C ASP A 386 -8.45 -10.40 -22.81
N PHE A 387 -9.38 -9.46 -22.80
CA PHE A 387 -9.15 -8.06 -23.15
C PHE A 387 -9.53 -7.19 -21.97
N SER A 388 -8.69 -6.21 -21.63
CA SER A 388 -9.00 -5.33 -20.50
C SER A 388 -8.50 -3.90 -20.72
N MET A 389 -9.19 -2.97 -20.05
CA MET A 389 -8.80 -1.59 -19.91
C MET A 389 -9.03 -1.16 -18.45
N SER A 390 -8.07 -0.43 -17.91
CA SER A 390 -8.17 0.21 -16.59
C SER A 390 -7.70 1.66 -16.73
N LYS A 391 -8.43 2.60 -16.14
CA LYS A 391 -8.10 4.02 -16.13
C LYS A 391 -8.31 4.60 -14.72
N ALA A 392 -7.38 5.41 -14.24
CA ALA A 392 -7.52 6.22 -13.04
C ALA A 392 -7.21 7.67 -13.36
N ASN A 393 -8.04 8.58 -12.84
CA ASN A 393 -7.78 10.00 -12.84
C ASN A 393 -7.74 10.50 -11.40
N ARG A 394 -7.01 11.58 -11.15
CA ARG A 394 -6.96 12.29 -9.89
C ARG A 394 -6.79 13.76 -10.14
N ASP A 395 -7.73 14.55 -9.64
CA ASP A 395 -7.67 15.99 -9.60
C ASP A 395 -7.52 16.44 -8.15
N GLU A 396 -6.55 17.30 -7.87
CA GLU A 396 -6.27 17.75 -6.52
C GLU A 396 -6.14 19.28 -6.48
N SER A 397 -6.61 19.88 -5.38
CA SER A 397 -6.37 21.29 -5.09
C SER A 397 -5.86 21.43 -3.67
N ILE A 398 -4.68 22.01 -3.50
CA ILE A 398 -4.01 22.24 -2.22
C ILE A 398 -3.96 23.74 -2.00
N LEU A 399 -4.74 24.23 -1.05
CA LEU A 399 -4.88 25.64 -0.72
C LEU A 399 -4.31 25.93 0.66
N GLU A 400 -3.30 26.78 0.73
CA GLU A 400 -2.63 27.22 1.94
C GLU A 400 -2.85 28.72 2.16
N THR A 401 -3.21 29.14 3.37
CA THR A 401 -3.33 30.58 3.71
C THR A 401 -2.63 30.89 5.02
N TYR A 402 -2.11 32.11 5.12
CA TYR A 402 -1.30 32.54 6.25
C TYR A 402 -1.97 33.67 7.01
N ALA A 403 -1.90 33.58 8.35
CA ALA A 403 -2.35 34.62 9.25
C ALA A 403 -1.40 34.71 10.46
N GLY A 404 -1.52 35.76 11.26
CA GLY A 404 -0.74 35.90 12.47
C GLY A 404 -0.96 37.23 13.17
N ALA A 405 -0.36 37.40 14.36
CA ALA A 405 -0.44 38.62 15.14
C ALA A 405 0.35 39.76 14.50
N ALA A 406 -0.08 40.97 14.73
CA ALA A 406 0.64 42.17 14.27
C ALA A 406 2.01 42.31 14.95
N GLY A 407 2.10 41.93 16.22
CA GLY A 407 3.31 42.00 17.04
C GLY A 407 4.09 40.67 17.05
N ARG A 408 5.14 40.67 17.85
CA ARG A 408 5.89 39.45 18.20
C ARG A 408 5.35 38.89 19.51
N ASP A 409 5.53 37.61 19.72
CA ASP A 409 5.11 36.89 20.93
C ASP A 409 6.27 36.22 21.64
N ASN A 410 6.01 35.66 22.80
CA ASN A 410 6.93 34.80 23.56
C ASN A 410 6.30 33.42 23.72
N VAL A 411 7.14 32.36 23.80
CA VAL A 411 6.68 31.01 24.05
C VAL A 411 7.54 30.33 25.09
N ASN A 412 6.90 29.67 26.05
CA ASN A 412 7.54 28.68 26.91
C ASN A 412 7.42 27.31 26.24
N VAL A 413 8.55 26.67 25.95
CA VAL A 413 8.63 25.33 25.38
C VAL A 413 9.06 24.39 26.49
N THR A 414 8.34 23.29 26.67
CA THR A 414 8.72 22.20 27.60
C THR A 414 8.60 20.87 26.89
N VAL A 415 9.66 20.07 26.95
CA VAL A 415 9.73 18.75 26.30
C VAL A 415 9.47 17.67 27.35
N ASP A 416 8.54 16.76 27.09
CA ASP A 416 8.21 15.65 27.95
C ASP A 416 9.31 14.56 27.97
N ARG A 417 9.12 13.46 28.73
CA ARG A 417 10.07 12.35 28.83
C ARG A 417 10.25 11.58 27.52
N ASN A 418 9.29 11.65 26.61
CA ASN A 418 9.33 11.00 25.31
C ASN A 418 9.90 11.94 24.22
N GLY A 419 10.26 13.17 24.59
CA GLY A 419 10.86 14.16 23.72
C GLY A 419 9.84 15.04 22.97
N PHE A 420 8.53 14.88 23.23
CA PHE A 420 7.49 15.72 22.59
C PHE A 420 7.32 17.06 23.32
N PRO A 421 7.28 18.20 22.58
CA PRO A 421 7.16 19.50 23.18
C PRO A 421 5.70 19.90 23.44
N THR A 422 5.52 20.69 24.51
CA THR A 422 4.32 21.49 24.77
C THR A 422 4.67 22.97 24.74
N PHE A 423 3.71 23.79 24.35
CA PHE A 423 3.89 25.20 24.07
C PHE A 423 2.90 26.03 24.89
N ASP A 424 3.42 27.08 25.57
CA ASP A 424 2.61 28.06 26.27
C ASP A 424 2.97 29.43 25.72
N PHE A 425 2.08 29.96 24.87
CA PHE A 425 2.25 31.24 24.18
C PHE A 425 1.72 32.39 25.03
N GLY A 426 2.30 33.55 24.83
CA GLY A 426 1.87 34.79 25.53
C GLY A 426 0.60 35.41 24.96
N LEU A 427 0.28 35.23 23.69
CA LEU A 427 -0.90 35.73 23.02
C LEU A 427 -2.02 34.69 22.93
N ASP A 428 -3.27 35.17 22.92
CA ASP A 428 -4.44 34.35 22.64
C ASP A 428 -4.67 34.26 21.13
N TYR A 429 -4.41 33.05 20.54
CA TYR A 429 -4.59 32.78 19.13
C TYR A 429 -6.04 32.42 18.74
N THR A 430 -6.98 32.47 19.68
CA THR A 430 -8.41 32.34 19.41
C THR A 430 -9.10 33.71 19.24
N ASP A 431 -8.43 34.80 19.60
CA ASP A 431 -8.99 36.15 19.51
C ASP A 431 -8.88 36.75 18.10
N PRO A 432 -10.01 36.99 17.38
CA PRO A 432 -9.99 37.56 16.04
C PRO A 432 -9.49 39.02 16.00
N ALA A 433 -9.44 39.72 17.13
CA ALA A 433 -8.90 41.09 17.20
C ALA A 433 -7.35 41.10 17.17
N THR A 434 -6.73 40.04 17.63
CA THR A 434 -5.27 39.83 17.67
C THR A 434 -4.72 39.36 16.33
N ILE A 435 -5.48 38.57 15.56
CA ILE A 435 -5.02 37.88 14.37
C ILE A 435 -5.49 38.56 13.09
N GLN A 436 -4.57 38.71 12.15
CA GLN A 436 -4.81 39.28 10.82
C GLN A 436 -4.32 38.36 9.73
N LEU A 437 -4.99 38.37 8.56
CA LEU A 437 -4.46 37.75 7.32
C LEU A 437 -3.22 38.54 6.91
N ARG A 438 -2.10 37.86 6.77
CA ARG A 438 -0.79 38.47 6.47
C ARG A 438 0.27 37.39 6.31
N ASP A 439 1.47 37.75 5.93
CA ASP A 439 2.67 36.92 5.88
C ASP A 439 3.56 37.15 7.12
N PRO A 440 3.35 36.45 8.26
CA PRO A 440 4.22 36.59 9.43
C PRO A 440 5.60 36.01 9.26
N GLY A 441 5.73 34.99 8.36
CA GLY A 441 6.99 34.32 8.07
C GLY A 441 7.93 35.13 7.19
N GLY A 442 7.42 36.14 6.47
CA GLY A 442 8.20 36.95 5.53
C GLY A 442 8.56 36.19 4.24
N TRP A 443 7.69 35.27 3.82
CA TRP A 443 7.90 34.42 2.63
C TRP A 443 7.66 35.14 1.29
N GLY A 444 7.16 36.36 1.32
CA GLY A 444 6.88 37.13 0.11
C GLY A 444 5.55 36.78 -0.56
N GLN A 445 4.64 36.10 0.16
CA GLN A 445 3.31 35.71 -0.26
C GLN A 445 2.39 35.55 0.95
N ASP A 446 1.07 35.70 0.76
CA ASP A 446 0.10 35.59 1.83
C ASP A 446 -0.62 34.21 1.86
N GLY A 447 -0.22 33.33 0.96
CA GLY A 447 -0.67 31.95 0.83
C GLY A 447 -0.15 31.29 -0.44
N TYR A 448 -0.61 30.07 -0.70
CA TYR A 448 -0.18 29.28 -1.85
C TYR A 448 -1.30 28.36 -2.34
N VAL A 449 -1.35 28.10 -3.64
CA VAL A 449 -2.29 27.14 -4.21
C VAL A 449 -1.62 26.26 -5.26
N LYS A 450 -1.93 24.95 -5.24
CA LYS A 450 -1.44 23.94 -6.19
C LYS A 450 -2.61 23.16 -6.77
N TYR A 451 -2.49 22.77 -8.03
CA TYR A 451 -3.46 21.93 -8.75
C TYR A 451 -2.71 20.78 -9.43
N PRO A 452 -2.41 19.70 -8.69
CA PRO A 452 -1.88 18.48 -9.29
C PRO A 452 -3.01 17.70 -9.99
N GLU A 453 -2.69 17.19 -11.17
CA GLU A 453 -3.56 16.32 -11.98
C GLU A 453 -2.77 15.06 -12.34
N PHE A 454 -3.42 13.88 -12.25
CA PHE A 454 -2.83 12.59 -12.63
C PHE A 454 -3.78 11.84 -13.53
N GLU A 455 -3.23 11.21 -14.54
CA GLU A 455 -3.92 10.21 -15.37
C GLU A 455 -3.06 8.96 -15.46
N ASP A 456 -3.67 7.77 -15.30
CA ASP A 456 -3.03 6.47 -15.49
C ASP A 456 -3.97 5.58 -16.30
N LYS A 457 -3.54 5.14 -17.47
CA LYS A 457 -4.34 4.32 -18.40
C LYS A 457 -3.56 3.09 -18.80
N LEU A 458 -4.19 1.92 -18.67
CA LEU A 458 -3.65 0.63 -19.04
C LEU A 458 -4.64 -0.12 -19.92
N THR A 459 -4.17 -0.61 -21.06
CA THR A 459 -4.94 -1.49 -21.94
C THR A 459 -4.15 -2.78 -22.16
N SER A 460 -4.80 -3.95 -22.10
CA SER A 460 -4.13 -5.21 -22.33
C SER A 460 -4.97 -6.21 -23.14
N ALA A 461 -4.26 -7.11 -23.82
CA ALA A 461 -4.82 -8.24 -24.53
C ALA A 461 -3.98 -9.48 -24.23
N ARG A 462 -4.61 -10.56 -23.79
CA ARG A 462 -3.96 -11.81 -23.42
C ARG A 462 -4.59 -12.99 -24.14
N PHE A 463 -3.73 -13.89 -24.63
CA PHE A 463 -4.12 -15.14 -25.25
C PHE A 463 -3.35 -16.29 -24.60
N THR A 464 -4.07 -17.37 -24.28
CA THR A 464 -3.48 -18.60 -23.73
C THR A 464 -4.04 -19.79 -24.48
N LEU A 465 -3.19 -20.75 -24.78
CA LEU A 465 -3.56 -22.04 -25.32
C LEU A 465 -2.99 -23.12 -24.42
N SER A 466 -3.84 -24.04 -23.99
CA SER A 466 -3.48 -25.13 -23.08
C SER A 466 -3.71 -26.47 -23.73
N ARG A 467 -2.76 -27.39 -23.53
CA ARG A 467 -2.86 -28.80 -23.99
C ARG A 467 -2.71 -29.75 -22.82
N ALA A 468 -3.71 -30.56 -22.58
CA ALA A 468 -3.66 -31.68 -21.62
C ALA A 468 -2.90 -32.87 -22.18
N PHE A 469 -2.22 -33.64 -21.32
CA PHE A 469 -1.45 -34.82 -21.70
C PHE A 469 -1.96 -36.09 -20.99
N ASP A 470 -2.00 -37.20 -21.69
CA ASP A 470 -2.18 -38.51 -21.10
C ASP A 470 -0.79 -39.10 -20.72
N SER A 471 -0.21 -38.55 -19.65
CA SER A 471 1.12 -38.90 -19.16
C SER A 471 1.05 -39.21 -17.67
N ALA A 472 1.94 -40.05 -17.18
CA ALA A 472 2.05 -40.38 -15.76
C ALA A 472 2.68 -39.25 -14.90
N THR A 473 3.27 -38.21 -15.52
CA THR A 473 4.04 -37.18 -14.82
C THR A 473 3.63 -35.78 -15.20
N PHE A 474 3.30 -35.51 -16.46
CA PHE A 474 2.95 -34.18 -16.95
C PHE A 474 1.47 -34.15 -17.27
N SER A 475 0.73 -33.24 -16.61
CA SER A 475 -0.71 -33.07 -16.86
C SER A 475 -1.00 -32.22 -18.08
N GLY A 476 -0.10 -31.34 -18.47
CA GLY A 476 -0.30 -30.47 -19.64
C GLY A 476 0.76 -29.40 -19.81
N ILE A 477 0.59 -28.61 -20.86
CA ILE A 477 1.40 -27.42 -21.16
C ILE A 477 0.48 -26.25 -21.48
N ASP A 478 0.80 -25.08 -20.90
CA ASP A 478 0.17 -23.80 -21.22
C ASP A 478 1.19 -22.90 -21.92
N PHE A 479 0.78 -22.20 -22.96
CA PHE A 479 1.60 -21.18 -23.60
C PHE A 479 0.72 -20.03 -24.08
N GLY A 480 1.30 -18.85 -24.09
CA GLY A 480 0.53 -17.67 -24.44
C GLY A 480 1.35 -16.40 -24.49
N ALA A 481 0.65 -15.32 -24.74
CA ALA A 481 1.23 -13.99 -24.73
C ALA A 481 0.24 -12.98 -24.10
N ASN A 482 0.80 -11.97 -23.45
CA ASN A 482 0.10 -10.79 -22.97
C ASN A 482 0.77 -9.56 -23.55
N TRP A 483 0.02 -8.71 -24.23
CA TRP A 483 0.41 -7.36 -24.64
C TRP A 483 -0.26 -6.36 -23.73
N SER A 484 0.47 -5.34 -23.25
CA SER A 484 -0.08 -4.22 -22.49
C SER A 484 0.56 -2.91 -22.88
N LYS A 485 -0.23 -1.85 -22.91
CA LYS A 485 0.22 -0.46 -23.07
C LYS A 485 -0.29 0.36 -21.90
N ARG A 486 0.63 1.07 -21.22
CA ARG A 486 0.34 1.97 -20.09
C ARG A 486 0.87 3.35 -20.41
N THR A 487 0.05 4.38 -20.18
CA THR A 487 0.43 5.78 -20.19
C THR A 487 0.11 6.35 -18.82
N LYS A 488 1.08 6.98 -18.18
CA LYS A 488 0.87 7.69 -16.93
C LYS A 488 1.45 9.08 -17.02
N SER A 489 0.63 10.09 -16.68
CA SER A 489 1.03 11.49 -16.69
C SER A 489 0.73 12.17 -15.36
N ARG A 490 1.47 13.22 -15.09
CA ARG A 490 1.26 14.17 -14.02
C ARG A 490 1.45 15.57 -14.55
N ALA A 491 0.49 16.46 -14.29
CA ALA A 491 0.60 17.90 -14.55
C ALA A 491 0.39 18.66 -13.24
N VAL A 492 1.06 19.81 -13.07
CA VAL A 492 0.93 20.63 -11.86
C VAL A 492 0.94 22.12 -12.21
N ALA A 493 -0.10 22.85 -11.79
CA ALA A 493 -0.10 24.29 -11.79
C ALA A 493 0.01 24.81 -10.36
N GLU A 494 0.83 25.87 -10.14
CA GLU A 494 1.03 26.43 -8.82
C GLU A 494 1.03 27.97 -8.87
N ALA A 495 0.49 28.61 -7.84
CA ALA A 495 0.45 30.05 -7.73
C ALA A 495 0.63 30.54 -6.28
N PHE A 496 1.33 31.67 -6.13
CA PHE A 496 1.34 32.44 -4.90
C PHE A 496 -0.03 33.12 -4.71
N LEU A 497 -0.45 33.27 -3.48
CA LEU A 497 -1.62 34.08 -3.10
C LEU A 497 -1.15 35.39 -2.48
N ASP A 498 -1.68 36.47 -3.01
CA ASP A 498 -1.47 37.84 -2.49
C ASP A 498 -2.82 38.44 -2.09
N LEU A 499 -2.93 39.08 -0.92
CA LEU A 499 -4.13 39.81 -0.52
C LEU A 499 -4.41 40.94 -1.53
N ARG A 500 -5.68 41.08 -1.96
CA ARG A 500 -6.10 42.05 -3.01
C ARG A 500 -5.85 43.52 -2.67
N ASN A 501 -5.66 43.86 -1.38
CA ASN A 501 -5.38 45.19 -0.89
C ASN A 501 -3.88 45.56 -1.01
N GLY A 502 -3.14 44.99 -1.92
CA GLY A 502 -1.69 45.20 -2.09
C GLY A 502 -0.87 44.50 -1.03
N ARG A 503 -1.34 43.36 -0.52
CA ARG A 503 -0.72 42.56 0.55
C ARG A 503 -0.63 43.30 1.91
N ALA A 504 -1.44 44.32 2.12
CA ALA A 504 -1.55 44.94 3.46
C ALA A 504 -2.24 43.93 4.41
N PRO A 505 -1.82 43.86 5.70
CA PRO A 505 -2.55 43.05 6.68
C PRO A 505 -4.03 43.40 6.73
N ALA A 506 -4.90 42.37 6.81
CA ALA A 506 -6.35 42.56 6.85
C ALA A 506 -6.97 41.75 7.99
N SER A 507 -7.96 42.35 8.67
CA SER A 507 -8.76 41.59 9.63
C SER A 507 -9.52 40.46 8.95
N ILE A 508 -9.69 39.34 9.64
CA ILE A 508 -10.54 38.25 9.16
C ILE A 508 -12.00 38.69 9.25
N PRO A 509 -12.77 38.72 8.15
CA PRO A 509 -14.18 39.04 8.17
C PRO A 509 -14.96 38.12 9.13
N SER A 510 -15.89 38.65 9.91
CA SER A 510 -16.62 37.89 10.94
C SER A 510 -17.51 36.78 10.36
N ASP A 511 -17.99 36.95 9.14
CA ASP A 511 -18.79 35.97 8.39
C ASP A 511 -17.97 34.80 7.85
N LEU A 512 -16.64 34.92 7.81
CA LEU A 512 -15.73 33.83 7.47
C LEU A 512 -15.28 32.99 8.68
N LEU A 513 -15.48 33.52 9.91
CA LEU A 513 -15.06 32.81 11.12
C LEU A 513 -15.92 31.55 11.34
N VAL A 514 -15.25 30.41 11.61
CA VAL A 514 -15.92 29.12 11.86
C VAL A 514 -15.67 28.57 13.26
N GLY A 515 -14.92 29.29 14.11
CA GLY A 515 -14.55 28.86 15.47
C GLY A 515 -13.05 28.73 15.68
N SER A 516 -12.63 27.75 16.48
CA SER A 516 -11.22 27.50 16.77
C SER A 516 -10.92 26.00 16.66
N VAL A 517 -9.80 25.63 16.04
CA VAL A 517 -9.29 24.26 16.04
C VAL A 517 -8.75 23.92 17.43
N ASN A 518 -9.01 22.69 17.89
CA ASN A 518 -8.45 22.18 19.15
C ASN A 518 -6.98 21.78 18.96
N THR A 519 -6.08 22.43 19.68
CA THR A 519 -4.63 22.15 19.70
C THR A 519 -4.12 21.89 21.13
N GLY A 520 -5.04 21.58 22.06
CA GLY A 520 -4.77 21.36 23.48
C GLY A 520 -3.78 20.22 23.76
N PHE A 521 -3.67 19.24 22.86
CA PHE A 521 -2.70 18.13 22.96
C PHE A 521 -1.23 18.63 23.02
N ALA A 522 -0.94 19.79 22.42
CA ALA A 522 0.38 20.41 22.44
C ALA A 522 0.46 21.63 23.39
N GLY A 523 -0.49 21.80 24.32
CA GLY A 523 -0.53 22.88 25.29
C GLY A 523 -1.10 24.20 24.77
N VAL A 524 -1.53 24.29 23.50
CA VAL A 524 -2.14 25.48 22.91
C VAL A 524 -3.67 25.36 23.02
N PRO A 525 -4.38 26.25 23.75
CA PRO A 525 -5.82 26.09 24.00
C PRO A 525 -6.67 26.02 22.73
N GLY A 526 -6.24 26.70 21.66
CA GLY A 526 -6.91 26.67 20.35
C GLY A 526 -6.32 27.73 19.42
N VAL A 527 -6.71 27.63 18.15
CA VAL A 527 -6.31 28.58 17.10
C VAL A 527 -7.51 28.93 16.26
N ILE A 528 -7.71 30.24 16.03
CA ILE A 528 -8.84 30.77 15.26
C ILE A 528 -8.89 30.14 13.85
N SER A 529 -10.08 29.81 13.42
CA SER A 529 -10.34 29.13 12.17
C SER A 529 -11.32 29.91 11.30
N TYR A 530 -11.12 29.88 9.99
CA TYR A 530 -11.99 30.56 9.02
C TYR A 530 -12.19 29.72 7.78
N ASN A 531 -13.25 30.02 7.02
CA ASN A 531 -13.54 29.36 5.75
C ASN A 531 -12.51 29.80 4.70
N VAL A 532 -11.52 28.93 4.46
CA VAL A 532 -10.38 29.22 3.59
C VAL A 532 -10.78 29.32 2.12
N GLY A 533 -11.73 28.49 1.65
CA GLY A 533 -12.21 28.52 0.27
C GLY A 533 -12.94 29.84 -0.05
N GLU A 534 -13.77 30.36 0.87
CA GLU A 534 -14.44 31.64 0.71
C GLU A 534 -13.45 32.81 0.82
N ALA A 535 -12.50 32.75 1.79
CA ALA A 535 -11.43 33.73 1.90
C ALA A 535 -10.61 33.82 0.61
N PHE A 536 -10.23 32.67 0.03
CA PHE A 536 -9.51 32.61 -1.24
C PHE A 536 -10.26 33.35 -2.37
N ARG A 537 -11.55 33.08 -2.54
CA ARG A 537 -12.36 33.68 -3.60
C ARG A 537 -12.54 35.19 -3.43
N THR A 538 -12.67 35.66 -2.20
CA THR A 538 -13.07 37.06 -1.91
C THR A 538 -11.88 37.99 -1.60
N LEU A 539 -10.84 37.50 -0.91
CA LEU A 539 -9.77 38.32 -0.36
C LEU A 539 -8.43 38.18 -1.09
N TYR A 540 -8.21 37.08 -1.78
CA TYR A 540 -6.93 36.83 -2.43
C TYR A 540 -7.00 36.96 -3.96
N GLN A 541 -5.86 37.20 -4.57
CA GLN A 541 -5.59 37.09 -5.99
C GLN A 541 -4.38 36.16 -6.21
N THR A 542 -4.31 35.49 -7.33
CA THR A 542 -3.22 34.60 -7.68
C THR A 542 -2.10 35.35 -8.41
N ARG A 543 -0.86 34.99 -8.10
CA ARG A 543 0.34 35.39 -8.85
C ARG A 543 1.07 34.12 -9.26
N THR A 544 1.16 33.88 -10.58
CA THR A 544 1.76 32.64 -11.12
C THR A 544 3.16 32.39 -10.55
N ASN A 545 3.40 31.16 -10.11
CA ASN A 545 4.71 30.66 -9.75
C ASN A 545 5.35 30.00 -10.97
N ILE A 546 6.56 30.42 -11.33
CA ILE A 546 7.31 29.95 -12.51
C ILE A 546 8.65 29.30 -12.12
N ASN A 547 8.75 28.76 -10.91
CA ASN A 547 9.99 28.11 -10.46
C ASN A 547 10.20 26.77 -11.15
N GLN A 548 11.45 26.38 -11.28
CA GLN A 548 11.87 25.10 -11.90
C GLN A 548 11.22 23.89 -11.24
N ASP A 549 11.05 23.91 -9.92
CA ASP A 549 10.50 22.79 -9.15
C ASP A 549 9.08 22.41 -9.56
N ILE A 550 8.31 23.34 -10.19
CA ILE A 550 6.97 23.06 -10.71
C ILE A 550 7.08 22.20 -11.97
N LEU A 551 7.94 22.60 -12.91
CA LEU A 551 8.16 21.83 -14.14
C LEU A 551 8.74 20.43 -13.88
N ASN A 552 9.52 20.26 -12.80
CA ASN A 552 10.00 18.94 -12.38
C ASN A 552 8.87 17.95 -11.99
N LYS A 553 7.65 18.45 -11.78
CA LYS A 553 6.46 17.67 -11.42
C LYS A 553 5.52 17.39 -12.62
N ASP A 554 5.84 17.94 -13.80
CA ASP A 554 5.03 17.81 -15.03
C ASP A 554 5.73 16.85 -16.01
N TRP A 555 5.19 15.63 -16.11
CA TRP A 555 5.82 14.56 -16.89
C TRP A 555 4.79 13.54 -17.41
N GLU A 556 5.16 12.82 -18.45
CA GLU A 556 4.45 11.66 -18.98
C GLU A 556 5.41 10.48 -19.16
N VAL A 557 4.93 9.26 -18.89
CA VAL A 557 5.65 8.00 -19.12
C VAL A 557 4.74 7.05 -19.87
N ASP A 558 5.22 6.60 -21.03
CA ASP A 558 4.62 5.55 -21.86
C ASP A 558 5.39 4.25 -21.73
N GLU A 559 4.68 3.13 -21.58
CA GLU A 559 5.25 1.79 -21.57
C GLU A 559 4.45 0.85 -22.46
N THR A 560 5.13 0.07 -23.30
CA THR A 560 4.56 -1.07 -24.02
C THR A 560 5.29 -2.33 -23.59
N VAL A 561 4.55 -3.31 -23.06
CA VAL A 561 5.13 -4.55 -22.55
C VAL A 561 4.49 -5.76 -23.24
N ILE A 562 5.33 -6.65 -23.76
CA ILE A 562 4.92 -7.95 -24.30
C ILE A 562 5.54 -9.04 -23.44
N THR A 563 4.69 -9.89 -22.85
CA THR A 563 5.13 -11.06 -22.10
C THR A 563 4.68 -12.32 -22.84
N SER A 564 5.61 -13.14 -23.31
CA SER A 564 5.33 -14.46 -23.85
C SER A 564 5.74 -15.54 -22.86
N PHE A 565 4.97 -16.61 -22.72
CA PHE A 565 5.28 -17.65 -21.74
C PHE A 565 4.98 -19.07 -22.24
N ALA A 566 5.69 -20.03 -21.63
CA ALA A 566 5.38 -21.45 -21.68
C ALA A 566 5.50 -22.06 -20.28
N LYS A 567 4.51 -22.87 -19.88
CA LYS A 567 4.43 -23.51 -18.57
C LYS A 567 4.07 -24.98 -18.73
N LEU A 568 4.93 -25.85 -18.27
CA LEU A 568 4.71 -27.30 -18.19
C LEU A 568 4.12 -27.64 -16.81
N ASN A 569 2.95 -28.24 -16.78
CA ASN A 569 2.26 -28.64 -15.56
C ASN A 569 2.66 -30.07 -15.17
N ILE A 570 2.96 -30.25 -13.89
CA ILE A 570 3.44 -31.51 -13.30
C ILE A 570 2.36 -32.06 -12.37
N ASP A 571 2.00 -33.32 -12.55
CA ASP A 571 1.15 -34.05 -11.61
C ASP A 571 1.54 -35.52 -11.71
N GLY A 572 2.48 -35.97 -10.86
CA GLY A 572 3.14 -37.26 -10.94
C GLY A 572 3.51 -37.83 -9.58
N MET A 573 4.31 -38.87 -9.60
CA MET A 573 4.81 -39.54 -8.40
C MET A 573 6.34 -39.58 -8.40
N LEU A 574 6.94 -39.27 -7.25
CA LEU A 574 8.35 -39.45 -6.97
C LEU A 574 8.50 -40.59 -5.96
N GLY A 575 8.69 -41.83 -6.47
CA GLY A 575 8.50 -43.04 -5.65
C GLY A 575 7.03 -43.11 -5.21
N ASN A 576 6.78 -43.09 -3.91
CA ASN A 576 5.43 -43.07 -3.32
C ASN A 576 4.91 -41.70 -2.95
N VAL A 577 5.66 -40.63 -3.23
CA VAL A 577 5.28 -39.28 -2.89
C VAL A 577 4.61 -38.62 -4.10
N PRO A 578 3.33 -38.21 -4.01
CA PRO A 578 2.69 -37.40 -5.04
C PRO A 578 3.41 -36.04 -5.18
N VAL A 579 3.73 -35.68 -6.43
CA VAL A 579 4.39 -34.43 -6.78
C VAL A 579 3.57 -33.68 -7.80
N ARG A 580 3.17 -32.46 -7.48
CA ARG A 580 2.52 -31.56 -8.41
C ARG A 580 3.27 -30.24 -8.49
N GLY A 581 2.99 -29.45 -9.53
CA GLY A 581 3.66 -28.16 -9.69
C GLY A 581 3.75 -27.71 -11.12
N ASN A 582 4.70 -26.84 -11.39
CA ASN A 582 4.94 -26.34 -12.74
C ASN A 582 6.41 -25.96 -12.94
N LEU A 583 6.86 -26.04 -14.18
CA LEU A 583 8.11 -25.48 -14.69
C LEU A 583 7.75 -24.52 -15.81
N GLY A 584 8.09 -23.26 -15.68
CA GLY A 584 7.74 -22.23 -16.63
C GLY A 584 8.91 -21.37 -17.06
N VAL A 585 8.74 -20.69 -18.16
CA VAL A 585 9.61 -19.62 -18.64
C VAL A 585 8.76 -18.52 -19.25
N SER A 586 9.03 -17.27 -18.87
CA SER A 586 8.45 -16.10 -19.51
C SER A 586 9.56 -15.25 -20.13
N TYR A 587 9.29 -14.66 -21.29
CA TYR A 587 10.10 -13.63 -21.91
C TYR A 587 9.31 -12.32 -21.86
N VAL A 588 9.87 -11.33 -21.19
CA VAL A 588 9.31 -9.98 -21.08
C VAL A 588 10.13 -9.05 -21.97
N SER A 589 9.49 -8.37 -22.90
CA SER A 589 10.06 -7.28 -23.72
C SER A 589 9.30 -6.01 -23.38
N ALA A 590 10.01 -4.97 -22.99
CA ALA A 590 9.45 -3.67 -22.65
C ALA A 590 10.13 -2.56 -23.45
N ASP A 591 9.32 -1.64 -23.94
CA ASP A 591 9.72 -0.36 -24.53
C ASP A 591 9.12 0.74 -23.64
N GLN A 592 9.95 1.65 -23.14
CA GLN A 592 9.56 2.73 -22.24
C GLN A 592 10.11 4.06 -22.70
N GLU A 593 9.30 5.10 -22.60
CA GLU A 593 9.64 6.46 -22.98
C GLU A 593 9.05 7.45 -21.97
N SER A 594 9.72 8.57 -21.74
CA SER A 594 9.18 9.66 -20.93
C SER A 594 9.38 11.00 -21.60
N GLU A 595 8.37 11.87 -21.44
CA GLU A 595 8.38 13.25 -21.86
C GLU A 595 8.33 14.19 -20.64
N GLY A 596 9.00 15.34 -20.72
CA GLY A 596 9.06 16.35 -19.67
C GLY A 596 9.86 17.56 -20.11
N PHE A 597 10.52 18.24 -19.18
CA PHE A 597 11.24 19.49 -19.45
C PHE A 597 12.68 19.45 -18.95
N ALA A 598 13.59 19.96 -19.76
CA ALA A 598 14.94 20.34 -19.36
C ALA A 598 14.99 21.84 -19.07
N VAL A 599 15.41 22.22 -17.85
CA VAL A 599 15.35 23.62 -17.37
C VAL A 599 16.77 24.17 -17.17
N PRO A 600 17.22 25.06 -18.05
CA PRO A 600 18.54 25.66 -17.96
C PRO A 600 18.61 26.73 -16.85
N GLY A 601 19.66 26.69 -16.01
CA GLY A 601 19.97 27.71 -15.00
C GLY A 601 18.88 27.94 -13.96
N GLY A 602 17.98 26.99 -13.75
CA GLY A 602 16.87 27.14 -12.82
C GLY A 602 15.72 28.04 -13.30
N ASN A 603 15.76 28.48 -14.55
CA ASN A 603 14.80 29.42 -15.12
C ASN A 603 13.74 28.69 -15.94
N ALA A 604 12.53 28.55 -15.39
CA ALA A 604 11.40 27.90 -16.05
C ALA A 604 11.01 28.54 -17.41
N SER A 605 11.25 29.84 -17.60
CA SER A 605 10.97 30.51 -18.89
C SER A 605 11.89 30.06 -20.02
N GLY A 606 13.03 29.42 -19.69
CA GLY A 606 13.97 28.84 -20.66
C GLY A 606 13.78 27.31 -20.80
N ALA A 607 12.74 26.74 -20.25
CA ALA A 607 12.49 25.31 -20.28
C ALA A 607 12.34 24.79 -21.73
N GLN A 608 12.93 23.64 -21.99
CA GLN A 608 12.95 22.97 -23.27
C GLN A 608 12.23 21.64 -23.15
N PRO A 609 11.30 21.27 -24.05
CA PRO A 609 10.77 19.91 -24.07
C PRO A 609 11.90 18.89 -24.19
N PHE A 610 11.84 17.85 -23.39
CA PHE A 610 12.82 16.78 -23.39
C PHE A 610 12.15 15.42 -23.35
N LYS A 611 12.66 14.49 -24.16
CA LYS A 611 12.11 13.15 -24.31
C LYS A 611 13.25 12.16 -24.40
N ALA A 612 13.17 11.07 -23.65
CA ALA A 612 14.12 9.99 -23.67
C ALA A 612 13.45 8.67 -23.25
N GLY A 613 14.10 7.54 -23.53
CA GLY A 613 13.56 6.22 -23.21
C GLY A 613 14.58 5.12 -23.47
N THR A 614 14.17 3.88 -23.20
CA THR A 614 14.98 2.68 -23.44
C THR A 614 14.09 1.46 -23.66
N ASP A 615 14.66 0.44 -24.28
CA ASP A 615 14.06 -0.88 -24.39
C ASP A 615 14.88 -1.94 -23.62
N TYR A 616 14.23 -2.97 -23.14
CA TYR A 616 14.90 -4.09 -22.48
C TYR A 616 14.15 -5.41 -22.63
N GLY A 617 14.86 -6.52 -22.39
CA GLY A 617 14.31 -7.86 -22.45
C GLY A 617 14.83 -8.76 -21.35
N ASP A 618 13.93 -9.52 -20.70
CA ASP A 618 14.27 -10.42 -19.60
C ASP A 618 13.68 -11.81 -19.81
N VAL A 619 14.51 -12.84 -19.56
CA VAL A 619 14.09 -14.26 -19.52
C VAL A 619 13.92 -14.68 -18.07
N LEU A 620 12.69 -15.06 -17.70
CA LEU A 620 12.23 -15.32 -16.34
C LEU A 620 11.82 -16.80 -16.18
N PRO A 621 12.74 -17.72 -15.88
CA PRO A 621 12.41 -19.08 -15.51
C PRO A 621 11.76 -19.13 -14.13
N SER A 622 10.77 -20.03 -13.95
CA SER A 622 10.09 -20.29 -12.67
C SER A 622 9.87 -21.78 -12.48
N LEU A 623 9.99 -22.24 -11.24
CA LEU A 623 9.74 -23.60 -10.81
C LEU A 623 8.96 -23.56 -9.50
N ASN A 624 7.81 -24.24 -9.46
CA ASN A 624 7.05 -24.51 -8.25
C ASN A 624 6.83 -26.01 -8.14
N LEU A 625 7.21 -26.61 -7.03
CA LEU A 625 7.03 -28.02 -6.74
C LEU A 625 6.36 -28.21 -5.38
N ILE A 626 5.43 -29.14 -5.33
CA ILE A 626 4.67 -29.49 -4.14
C ILE A 626 4.80 -31.01 -3.95
N PHE A 627 5.28 -31.39 -2.78
CA PHE A 627 5.45 -32.77 -2.37
C PHE A 627 4.43 -33.07 -1.26
N SER A 628 3.44 -33.90 -1.55
CA SER A 628 2.46 -34.38 -0.56
C SER A 628 3.07 -35.58 0.16
N LEU A 629 3.68 -35.33 1.34
CA LEU A 629 4.35 -36.38 2.13
C LEU A 629 3.33 -37.32 2.75
N THR A 630 2.17 -36.78 3.15
CA THR A 630 0.96 -37.47 3.57
C THR A 630 -0.23 -36.61 3.12
N ASP A 631 -1.46 -37.07 3.36
CA ASP A 631 -2.68 -36.30 3.08
C ASP A 631 -2.73 -34.98 3.87
N GLU A 632 -2.00 -34.89 4.99
CA GLU A 632 -1.95 -33.74 5.88
C GLU A 632 -0.66 -32.91 5.74
N GLN A 633 0.42 -33.49 5.20
CA GLN A 633 1.73 -32.86 5.21
C GLN A 633 2.21 -32.54 3.79
N THR A 634 2.54 -31.29 3.57
CA THR A 634 2.97 -30.79 2.27
C THR A 634 4.28 -29.99 2.41
N VAL A 635 5.22 -30.25 1.51
CA VAL A 635 6.42 -29.42 1.32
C VAL A 635 6.30 -28.71 -0.02
N ARG A 636 6.50 -27.38 -0.03
CA ARG A 636 6.53 -26.60 -1.25
C ARG A 636 7.92 -26.01 -1.48
N PHE A 637 8.38 -26.05 -2.70
CA PHE A 637 9.62 -25.43 -3.15
C PHE A 637 9.36 -24.53 -4.34
N GLY A 638 9.84 -23.29 -4.27
CA GLY A 638 9.80 -22.29 -5.33
C GLY A 638 11.20 -21.80 -5.70
N ALA A 639 11.47 -21.63 -6.98
CA ALA A 639 12.69 -20.97 -7.47
C ALA A 639 12.37 -20.18 -8.73
N ALA A 640 12.80 -18.90 -8.81
CA ALA A 640 12.49 -18.09 -9.97
C ALA A 640 13.46 -16.91 -10.15
N LYS A 641 13.55 -16.41 -11.41
CA LYS A 641 13.96 -15.05 -11.69
C LYS A 641 12.74 -14.14 -11.77
N GLN A 642 12.83 -12.96 -11.21
CA GLN A 642 11.75 -11.99 -11.14
C GLN A 642 12.27 -10.59 -11.53
N VAL A 643 11.37 -9.77 -12.05
CA VAL A 643 11.62 -8.35 -12.35
C VAL A 643 10.54 -7.48 -11.73
N SER A 644 10.88 -6.22 -11.43
CA SER A 644 9.93 -5.17 -11.09
C SER A 644 10.32 -3.93 -11.88
N ARG A 645 9.37 -3.37 -12.61
CA ARG A 645 9.61 -2.17 -13.42
C ARG A 645 9.95 -0.99 -12.51
N PRO A 646 10.78 0.00 -12.98
CA PRO A 646 11.12 1.17 -12.19
C PRO A 646 9.88 1.98 -11.80
N ARG A 647 10.01 2.82 -10.78
CA ARG A 647 8.97 3.77 -10.39
C ARG A 647 8.78 4.83 -11.47
N MET A 648 7.54 5.25 -11.72
CA MET A 648 7.22 6.24 -12.75
C MET A 648 7.85 7.60 -12.47
N ASP A 649 7.82 8.05 -11.21
CA ASP A 649 8.43 9.31 -10.79
C ASP A 649 9.97 9.33 -10.96
N GLN A 650 10.63 8.18 -10.89
CA GLN A 650 12.07 8.05 -11.15
C GLN A 650 12.40 8.07 -12.65
N MET A 651 11.46 7.63 -13.49
CA MET A 651 11.62 7.59 -14.95
C MET A 651 11.27 8.92 -15.63
N ARG A 652 10.78 9.93 -14.91
CA ARG A 652 10.44 11.23 -15.51
C ARG A 652 11.60 11.82 -16.30
N ALA A 653 11.31 12.42 -17.45
CA ALA A 653 12.32 13.06 -18.29
C ALA A 653 12.76 14.45 -17.78
N ASN A 654 12.10 14.96 -16.72
CA ASN A 654 12.38 16.28 -16.17
C ASN A 654 13.75 16.37 -15.53
N ASN A 655 14.43 17.47 -15.84
CA ASN A 655 15.74 17.74 -15.29
C ASN A 655 16.02 19.25 -15.23
N GLY A 656 16.95 19.62 -14.35
CA GLY A 656 17.52 20.96 -14.30
C GLY A 656 19.02 20.90 -14.48
N PHE A 657 19.59 21.86 -15.19
CA PHE A 657 21.04 21.91 -15.42
C PHE A 657 21.57 23.34 -15.48
N GLY A 658 22.87 23.47 -15.23
CA GLY A 658 23.55 24.76 -15.24
C GLY A 658 25.08 24.60 -15.16
N ILE A 659 25.77 25.69 -14.85
CA ILE A 659 27.23 25.72 -14.71
C ILE A 659 27.60 25.80 -13.23
N ASP A 660 28.34 24.81 -12.72
CA ASP A 660 29.04 24.91 -11.42
C ASP A 660 30.28 25.82 -11.62
N THR A 661 30.15 27.06 -11.20
CA THR A 661 31.22 28.06 -11.34
C THR A 661 32.43 27.76 -10.47
N THR A 662 32.28 26.99 -9.40
CA THR A 662 33.38 26.59 -8.52
C THR A 662 34.25 25.53 -9.17
N ARG A 663 33.63 24.53 -9.79
CA ARG A 663 34.31 23.45 -10.50
C ARG A 663 34.59 23.76 -11.97
N ARG A 664 33.92 24.77 -12.53
CA ARG A 664 33.93 25.13 -13.94
C ARG A 664 33.51 23.97 -14.86
N GLU A 665 32.45 23.27 -14.44
CA GLU A 665 31.86 22.15 -15.18
C GLU A 665 30.34 22.29 -15.25
N TRP A 666 29.74 21.56 -16.20
CA TRP A 666 28.28 21.41 -16.23
C TRP A 666 27.82 20.58 -15.04
N SER A 667 26.68 20.94 -14.47
CA SER A 667 26.07 20.26 -13.34
C SER A 667 24.56 20.24 -13.47
N GLY A 668 23.93 19.16 -13.09
CA GLY A 668 22.48 19.03 -13.18
C GLY A 668 21.93 17.86 -12.34
N GLY A 669 20.62 17.71 -12.42
CA GLY A 669 19.94 16.59 -11.82
C GLY A 669 18.48 16.46 -12.29
N GLY A 670 17.90 15.26 -12.14
CA GLY A 670 16.54 14.98 -12.58
C GLY A 670 16.18 13.51 -12.50
N GLY A 671 15.18 13.09 -13.24
CA GLY A 671 14.83 11.69 -13.41
C GLY A 671 15.70 10.97 -14.44
N ASN A 672 15.38 9.71 -14.70
CA ASN A 672 16.13 8.88 -15.65
C ASN A 672 15.19 7.96 -16.46
N PRO A 673 14.76 8.35 -17.66
CA PRO A 673 13.92 7.53 -18.54
C PRO A 673 14.57 6.21 -18.98
N GLU A 674 15.90 6.11 -18.88
CA GLU A 674 16.71 4.95 -19.30
C GLU A 674 16.88 3.90 -18.17
N LEU A 675 16.10 3.99 -17.10
CA LEU A 675 16.17 3.02 -16.00
C LEU A 675 15.74 1.62 -16.45
N GLU A 676 16.58 0.66 -16.14
CA GLU A 676 16.24 -0.75 -16.30
C GLU A 676 15.50 -1.29 -15.07
N PRO A 677 14.74 -2.42 -15.20
CA PRO A 677 13.99 -2.99 -14.09
C PRO A 677 14.91 -3.51 -12.98
N TRP A 678 14.35 -3.57 -11.79
CA TRP A 678 14.93 -4.33 -10.69
C TRP A 678 14.88 -5.81 -11.03
N ARG A 679 15.95 -6.53 -10.78
CA ARG A 679 16.05 -7.96 -11.07
C ARG A 679 16.40 -8.73 -9.81
N ALA A 680 15.75 -9.87 -9.60
CA ALA A 680 16.03 -10.74 -8.46
C ALA A 680 16.03 -12.22 -8.85
N THR A 681 16.79 -13.01 -8.10
CA THR A 681 16.67 -14.47 -8.05
C THR A 681 16.10 -14.87 -6.69
N SER A 682 15.00 -15.60 -6.68
CA SER A 682 14.33 -16.02 -5.45
C SER A 682 14.32 -17.52 -5.26
N PHE A 683 14.39 -17.94 -3.99
CA PHE A 683 14.20 -19.30 -3.53
C PHE A 683 13.27 -19.30 -2.33
N ASP A 684 12.28 -20.18 -2.36
CA ASP A 684 11.25 -20.31 -1.34
C ASP A 684 11.12 -21.78 -0.93
N LEU A 685 10.97 -22.05 0.36
CA LEU A 685 10.71 -23.37 0.91
C LEU A 685 9.64 -23.22 2.00
N SER A 686 8.57 -24.02 1.92
CA SER A 686 7.49 -24.03 2.90
C SER A 686 7.19 -25.48 3.29
N TYR A 687 6.96 -25.71 4.59
CA TYR A 687 6.35 -26.90 5.14
C TYR A 687 4.99 -26.53 5.73
N GLU A 688 3.98 -27.30 5.37
CA GLU A 688 2.58 -27.09 5.77
C GLU A 688 2.04 -28.40 6.37
N TYR A 689 1.40 -28.29 7.51
CA TYR A 689 0.68 -29.39 8.16
C TYR A 689 -0.78 -29.00 8.32
N TYR A 690 -1.64 -29.66 7.57
CA TYR A 690 -3.09 -29.44 7.56
C TYR A 690 -3.74 -30.32 8.63
N LEU A 691 -4.37 -29.67 9.62
CA LEU A 691 -4.97 -30.32 10.77
C LEU A 691 -6.47 -30.57 10.55
N PHE A 692 -6.98 -31.65 11.15
CA PHE A 692 -8.43 -31.90 11.23
C PHE A 692 -9.13 -31.93 9.87
N GLY A 693 -8.51 -32.54 8.86
CA GLY A 693 -9.07 -32.61 7.51
C GLY A 693 -9.09 -31.26 6.77
N GLY A 694 -8.17 -30.35 7.10
CA GLY A 694 -8.04 -29.03 6.47
C GLY A 694 -8.82 -27.91 7.14
N LYS A 695 -9.42 -28.14 8.31
CA LYS A 695 -10.07 -27.08 9.10
C LYS A 695 -9.07 -26.19 9.85
N GLY A 696 -7.86 -26.64 10.02
CA GLY A 696 -6.76 -25.90 10.62
C GLY A 696 -5.44 -26.17 9.93
N TYR A 697 -4.41 -25.39 10.21
CA TYR A 697 -3.07 -25.64 9.70
C TYR A 697 -1.98 -25.01 10.56
N VAL A 698 -0.76 -25.54 10.40
CA VAL A 698 0.49 -24.93 10.87
C VAL A 698 1.45 -24.89 9.70
N SER A 699 2.15 -23.79 9.48
CA SER A 699 3.15 -23.67 8.43
C SER A 699 4.41 -22.95 8.89
N ALA A 700 5.54 -23.35 8.32
CA ALA A 700 6.83 -22.67 8.44
C ALA A 700 7.44 -22.51 7.05
N ALA A 701 7.84 -21.30 6.72
CA ALA A 701 8.45 -21.00 5.44
C ALA A 701 9.76 -20.22 5.61
N ALA A 702 10.71 -20.43 4.69
CA ALA A 702 11.92 -19.64 4.57
C ALA A 702 12.09 -19.19 3.13
N PHE A 703 12.61 -17.98 2.95
CA PHE A 703 12.83 -17.41 1.63
C PHE A 703 14.16 -16.65 1.56
N HIS A 704 14.70 -16.60 0.33
CA HIS A 704 15.88 -15.83 -0.02
C HIS A 704 15.66 -15.16 -1.37
N LYS A 705 15.93 -13.84 -1.43
CA LYS A 705 15.94 -13.06 -2.67
C LYS A 705 17.30 -12.40 -2.82
N ASP A 706 17.97 -12.66 -3.92
CA ASP A 706 19.22 -12.03 -4.33
C ASP A 706 18.88 -10.94 -5.36
N LEU A 707 18.88 -9.67 -4.91
CA LEU A 707 18.64 -8.51 -5.75
C LEU A 707 19.90 -8.24 -6.57
N LYS A 708 19.78 -8.25 -7.89
CA LYS A 708 20.89 -8.00 -8.81
C LYS A 708 21.19 -6.51 -8.98
N SER A 709 20.17 -5.67 -8.87
CA SER A 709 20.28 -4.21 -8.93
C SER A 709 19.40 -3.58 -7.85
N TYR A 710 19.79 -2.38 -7.42
CA TYR A 710 19.02 -1.46 -6.61
C TYR A 710 19.07 -0.08 -7.25
N ILE A 711 17.93 0.60 -7.43
CA ILE A 711 17.89 1.95 -7.99
C ILE A 711 18.04 2.94 -6.84
N TYR A 712 19.05 3.83 -6.97
CA TYR A 712 19.32 4.94 -6.04
C TYR A 712 19.89 6.13 -6.79
N ASP A 713 19.80 7.32 -6.18
CA ASP A 713 20.35 8.53 -6.78
C ASP A 713 21.87 8.50 -6.74
N GLN A 714 22.49 8.72 -7.88
CA GLN A 714 23.95 8.76 -8.05
C GLN A 714 24.34 9.92 -8.94
N THR A 715 25.43 10.60 -8.57
CA THR A 715 26.07 11.57 -9.45
C THR A 715 26.95 10.82 -10.46
N VAL A 716 26.59 10.91 -11.73
CA VAL A 716 27.30 10.26 -12.85
C VAL A 716 27.92 11.32 -13.77
N GLU A 717 28.87 10.90 -14.58
CA GLU A 717 29.36 11.68 -15.70
C GLU A 717 28.28 11.71 -16.80
N PHE A 718 28.00 12.89 -17.36
CA PHE A 718 26.89 13.07 -18.30
C PHE A 718 27.31 14.10 -19.40
N ASP A 719 26.89 13.82 -20.62
CA ASP A 719 27.10 14.73 -21.75
C ASP A 719 25.90 15.68 -21.90
N PHE A 720 26.08 16.92 -21.50
CA PHE A 720 25.07 17.97 -21.59
C PHE A 720 24.79 18.46 -23.03
N SER A 721 25.52 17.97 -24.04
CA SER A 721 25.24 18.33 -25.46
C SER A 721 23.87 17.83 -25.95
N VAL A 722 23.19 16.96 -25.20
CA VAL A 722 21.81 16.55 -25.46
C VAL A 722 20.80 17.68 -25.25
N PHE A 723 21.19 18.75 -24.51
CA PHE A 723 20.39 19.95 -24.29
C PHE A 723 20.83 21.11 -25.14
N ASP A 724 19.94 22.09 -25.39
CA ASP A 724 20.33 23.36 -25.97
C ASP A 724 21.11 24.22 -24.96
N LEU A 725 22.42 24.36 -25.17
CA LEU A 725 23.31 25.11 -24.32
C LEU A 725 23.48 26.57 -24.77
N SER A 726 22.83 27.02 -25.86
CA SER A 726 23.02 28.32 -26.49
C SER A 726 22.67 29.52 -25.59
N GLY A 727 21.81 29.29 -24.58
CA GLY A 727 21.44 30.31 -23.57
C GLY A 727 22.53 30.67 -22.57
N PHE A 728 23.61 29.86 -22.48
CA PHE A 728 24.73 30.13 -21.57
C PHE A 728 25.86 30.89 -22.29
N THR A 729 26.06 32.13 -21.91
CA THR A 729 27.08 33.01 -22.56
C THR A 729 28.26 33.35 -21.63
N ALA A 730 28.14 33.09 -20.31
CA ALA A 730 29.19 33.40 -19.34
C ALA A 730 29.69 32.11 -18.65
N ASN A 731 31.02 32.04 -18.42
CA ASN A 731 31.68 30.93 -17.72
C ASN A 731 31.44 29.53 -18.35
N VAL A 732 31.10 29.48 -19.62
CA VAL A 732 30.82 28.23 -20.32
C VAL A 732 32.02 27.27 -20.23
N PRO A 733 31.83 26.02 -19.71
CA PRO A 733 32.90 25.03 -19.64
C PRO A 733 33.40 24.66 -21.05
N PRO A 734 34.69 24.31 -21.20
CA PRO A 734 35.25 23.92 -22.52
C PRO A 734 34.77 22.54 -22.98
N SER A 735 34.26 21.70 -22.09
CA SER A 735 33.71 20.38 -22.37
C SER A 735 32.20 20.40 -22.10
N THR A 736 31.44 19.64 -22.87
CA THR A 736 30.00 19.37 -22.60
C THR A 736 29.80 18.28 -21.55
N ILE A 737 30.87 17.57 -21.17
CA ILE A 737 30.83 16.55 -20.13
C ILE A 737 30.84 17.23 -18.76
N GLY A 738 29.96 16.80 -17.88
CA GLY A 738 29.83 17.29 -16.51
C GLY A 738 29.19 16.28 -15.56
N ARG A 739 28.65 16.75 -14.44
CA ARG A 739 28.07 15.91 -13.39
C ARG A 739 26.56 16.02 -13.36
N PHE A 740 25.89 14.87 -13.35
CA PHE A 740 24.45 14.79 -13.32
C PHE A 740 23.99 13.82 -12.22
N THR A 741 23.14 14.29 -11.27
CA THR A 741 22.59 13.44 -10.23
C THR A 741 21.22 12.92 -10.67
N ARG A 742 21.09 11.60 -10.78
CA ARG A 742 19.86 10.93 -11.24
C ARG A 742 19.70 9.54 -10.63
N PRO A 743 18.48 9.00 -10.56
CA PRO A 743 18.25 7.59 -10.28
C PRO A 743 19.04 6.70 -11.24
N THR A 744 19.74 5.71 -10.72
CA THR A 744 20.63 4.84 -11.50
C THR A 744 20.51 3.39 -11.01
N ASN A 745 20.60 2.43 -11.92
CA ASN A 745 20.67 1.02 -11.58
C ASN A 745 22.02 0.70 -10.93
N GLY A 746 22.07 0.72 -9.62
CA GLY A 746 23.26 0.49 -8.82
C GLY A 746 23.39 -0.95 -8.30
N GLU A 747 24.29 -1.14 -7.33
CA GLU A 747 24.51 -2.43 -6.71
C GLU A 747 23.27 -2.91 -5.97
N GLY A 748 22.93 -4.19 -6.14
CA GLY A 748 21.80 -4.83 -5.50
C GLY A 748 22.01 -5.13 -4.01
N GLY A 749 21.53 -6.30 -3.59
CA GLY A 749 21.58 -6.71 -2.19
C GLY A 749 20.87 -8.03 -1.97
N SER A 750 20.47 -8.31 -0.74
CA SER A 750 19.72 -9.51 -0.43
C SER A 750 18.58 -9.27 0.56
N ILE A 751 17.53 -10.06 0.41
CA ILE A 751 16.41 -10.13 1.37
C ILE A 751 16.27 -11.59 1.79
N ASN A 752 16.22 -11.82 3.11
CA ASN A 752 16.11 -13.16 3.69
C ASN A 752 15.06 -13.13 4.79
N GLY A 753 14.29 -14.18 4.92
CA GLY A 753 13.34 -14.24 6.00
C GLY A 753 12.80 -15.63 6.25
N TRP A 754 12.08 -15.74 7.35
CA TRP A 754 11.27 -16.89 7.68
C TRP A 754 9.89 -16.42 8.16
N GLU A 755 8.90 -17.24 7.91
CA GLU A 755 7.50 -16.98 8.21
C GLU A 755 6.94 -18.20 8.93
N PHE A 756 6.16 -17.96 9.97
CA PHE A 756 5.40 -18.98 10.68
C PHE A 756 3.93 -18.57 10.70
N ALA A 757 3.02 -19.49 10.46
CA ALA A 757 1.59 -19.24 10.55
C ALA A 757 0.85 -20.46 11.10
N PHE A 758 -0.26 -20.21 11.77
CA PHE A 758 -1.11 -21.25 12.31
C PHE A 758 -2.58 -20.80 12.34
N SER A 759 -3.47 -21.78 12.26
CA SER A 759 -4.90 -21.63 12.50
C SER A 759 -5.41 -22.89 13.17
N VAL A 760 -5.97 -22.78 14.38
CA VAL A 760 -6.39 -23.92 15.19
C VAL A 760 -7.79 -23.70 15.73
N PRO A 761 -8.82 -24.38 15.21
CA PRO A 761 -10.15 -24.43 15.81
C PRO A 761 -10.12 -25.39 17.01
N PHE A 762 -10.39 -24.89 18.22
CA PHE A 762 -10.24 -25.68 19.44
C PHE A 762 -11.34 -26.73 19.63
N GLY A 763 -12.49 -26.58 18.94
CA GLY A 763 -13.57 -27.59 18.98
C GLY A 763 -13.13 -28.95 18.44
N GLU A 764 -12.19 -28.97 17.49
CA GLU A 764 -11.61 -30.20 16.94
C GLU A 764 -10.64 -30.90 17.92
N ILE A 765 -10.13 -30.17 18.91
CA ILE A 765 -9.28 -30.73 19.99
C ILE A 765 -10.15 -31.24 21.12
N ALA A 766 -11.16 -30.45 21.55
CA ALA A 766 -12.06 -30.81 22.65
C ALA A 766 -13.47 -30.22 22.40
N PRO A 767 -14.53 -31.03 22.40
CA PRO A 767 -15.90 -30.54 22.14
C PRO A 767 -16.38 -29.43 23.08
N VAL A 768 -15.86 -29.36 24.32
CA VAL A 768 -16.18 -28.30 25.28
C VAL A 768 -15.65 -26.92 24.81
N LEU A 769 -14.66 -26.89 23.95
CA LEU A 769 -14.07 -25.68 23.37
C LEU A 769 -14.66 -25.34 21.98
N ASP A 770 -15.74 -26.02 21.57
CA ASP A 770 -16.39 -25.73 20.29
C ASP A 770 -16.82 -24.27 20.19
N GLY A 771 -16.50 -23.69 19.04
CA GLY A 771 -16.66 -22.26 18.76
C GLY A 771 -15.39 -21.44 18.96
N PHE A 772 -14.50 -21.82 19.87
CA PHE A 772 -13.23 -21.11 20.08
C PHE A 772 -12.18 -21.50 19.04
N GLY A 773 -11.37 -20.52 18.65
CA GLY A 773 -10.17 -20.75 17.85
C GLY A 773 -9.19 -19.60 17.91
N ILE A 774 -8.00 -19.88 17.41
CA ILE A 774 -6.90 -18.93 17.32
C ILE A 774 -6.22 -19.07 15.97
N LEU A 775 -5.88 -17.94 15.37
CA LEU A 775 -4.98 -17.90 14.20
C LEU A 775 -3.93 -16.85 14.41
N GLY A 776 -2.79 -17.03 13.76
CA GLY A 776 -1.72 -16.05 13.86
C GLY A 776 -0.60 -16.29 12.87
N SER A 777 0.23 -15.26 12.75
CA SER A 777 1.44 -15.29 11.94
C SER A 777 2.56 -14.50 12.59
N TYR A 778 3.79 -14.88 12.28
CA TYR A 778 5.00 -14.17 12.67
C TYR A 778 6.02 -14.26 11.54
N SER A 779 6.69 -13.14 11.22
CA SER A 779 7.79 -13.10 10.25
C SER A 779 9.00 -12.33 10.79
N ASP A 780 10.21 -12.83 10.50
CA ASP A 780 11.49 -12.11 10.64
C ASP A 780 12.08 -11.96 9.25
N THR A 781 12.08 -10.74 8.71
CA THR A 781 12.63 -10.41 7.39
C THR A 781 13.81 -9.47 7.54
N ARG A 782 14.92 -9.80 6.92
CA ARG A 782 16.16 -9.02 6.93
C ARG A 782 16.59 -8.69 5.52
N SER A 783 17.05 -7.48 5.32
CA SER A 783 17.61 -7.04 4.06
C SER A 783 18.97 -6.37 4.27
N ALA A 784 19.76 -6.38 3.22
CA ALA A 784 21.02 -5.68 3.12
C ALA A 784 21.12 -5.11 1.71
N VAL A 785 20.72 -3.84 1.54
CA VAL A 785 20.76 -3.10 0.27
C VAL A 785 21.64 -1.87 0.41
N ARG A 786 21.93 -1.19 -0.69
CA ARG A 786 22.79 -0.01 -0.72
C ARG A 786 22.06 1.22 -1.25
N PRO A 787 21.05 1.75 -0.49
CA PRO A 787 20.20 2.84 -0.96
C PRO A 787 20.90 4.20 -1.11
N LEU A 788 22.12 4.33 -0.55
CA LEU A 788 22.95 5.54 -0.61
C LEU A 788 24.23 5.34 -1.44
N GLY A 789 24.28 4.28 -2.25
CA GLY A 789 25.42 3.97 -3.11
C GLY A 789 26.44 3.00 -2.52
N PRO A 790 27.58 2.81 -3.20
CA PRO A 790 28.60 1.84 -2.81
C PRO A 790 29.16 2.06 -1.40
N GLY A 791 29.41 0.96 -0.67
CA GLY A 791 30.09 0.97 0.61
C GLY A 791 29.19 1.03 1.85
N THR A 792 27.92 1.41 1.74
CA THR A 792 26.97 1.44 2.85
C THR A 792 25.90 0.37 2.68
N SER A 793 25.76 -0.54 3.66
CA SER A 793 24.65 -1.50 3.66
C SER A 793 23.63 -1.09 4.71
N GLN A 794 22.38 -0.97 4.29
CA GLN A 794 21.26 -0.58 5.16
C GLN A 794 20.08 -1.55 4.96
N PRO A 795 19.13 -1.58 5.93
CA PRO A 795 17.84 -2.21 5.70
C PRO A 795 17.11 -1.53 4.54
N LEU A 796 16.34 -2.30 3.79
CA LEU A 796 15.49 -1.79 2.71
C LEU A 796 14.46 -0.81 3.28
N PRO A 797 14.29 0.39 2.72
CA PRO A 797 13.21 1.30 3.10
C PRO A 797 11.83 0.64 2.96
N GLY A 798 10.94 0.91 3.93
CA GLY A 798 9.62 0.28 4.04
C GLY A 798 9.61 -1.08 4.75
N LEU A 799 10.77 -1.68 5.02
CA LEU A 799 10.89 -3.01 5.62
C LEU A 799 10.86 -2.96 7.14
N SER A 800 9.76 -3.44 7.74
CA SER A 800 9.73 -3.80 9.16
C SER A 800 10.30 -5.20 9.33
N ARG A 801 11.32 -5.35 10.18
CA ARG A 801 11.98 -6.64 10.40
C ARG A 801 11.02 -7.68 10.97
N TYR A 802 10.28 -7.31 11.99
CA TYR A 802 9.32 -8.19 12.66
C TYR A 802 7.90 -7.74 12.34
N VAL A 803 7.09 -8.66 11.84
CA VAL A 803 5.65 -8.47 11.67
C VAL A 803 4.95 -9.65 12.32
N SER A 804 3.94 -9.38 13.15
CA SER A 804 3.14 -10.43 13.78
C SER A 804 1.67 -10.06 13.83
N ASN A 805 0.82 -11.06 13.65
CA ASN A 805 -0.63 -10.96 13.77
C ASN A 805 -1.14 -12.13 14.60
N VAL A 806 -2.02 -11.85 15.56
CA VAL A 806 -2.69 -12.88 16.36
C VAL A 806 -4.15 -12.50 16.49
N THR A 807 -5.03 -13.43 16.19
CA THR A 807 -6.48 -13.28 16.32
C THR A 807 -7.03 -14.44 17.13
N ALA A 808 -7.71 -14.16 18.22
CA ALA A 808 -8.55 -15.12 18.94
C ALA A 808 -10.01 -14.84 18.62
N TYR A 809 -10.79 -15.90 18.40
CA TYR A 809 -12.20 -15.77 18.07
C TYR A 809 -13.06 -16.80 18.81
N TYR A 810 -14.35 -16.48 18.92
CA TYR A 810 -15.40 -17.41 19.34
C TYR A 810 -16.60 -17.24 18.43
N GLU A 811 -17.15 -18.35 17.91
CA GLU A 811 -18.31 -18.37 17.04
C GLU A 811 -19.17 -19.60 17.31
N ARG A 812 -20.41 -19.38 17.80
CA ARG A 812 -21.35 -20.44 18.06
C ARG A 812 -22.78 -19.90 18.21
N GLY A 813 -23.77 -20.59 17.61
CA GLY A 813 -25.19 -20.31 17.81
C GLY A 813 -25.61 -18.89 17.41
N GLY A 814 -25.08 -18.37 16.31
CA GLY A 814 -25.30 -17.01 15.81
C GLY A 814 -24.42 -15.95 16.47
N PHE A 815 -23.86 -16.18 17.66
CA PHE A 815 -22.94 -15.25 18.32
C PHE A 815 -21.51 -15.41 17.79
N SER A 816 -20.86 -14.29 17.48
CA SER A 816 -19.46 -14.24 17.06
C SER A 816 -18.71 -13.11 17.74
N THR A 817 -17.47 -13.35 18.10
CA THR A 817 -16.58 -12.30 18.60
C THR A 817 -15.13 -12.61 18.23
N ARG A 818 -14.34 -11.58 18.02
CA ARG A 818 -12.88 -11.70 17.82
C ARG A 818 -12.14 -10.49 18.37
N ILE A 819 -10.91 -10.76 18.80
CA ILE A 819 -9.89 -9.76 19.12
C ILE A 819 -8.65 -10.06 18.29
N SER A 820 -8.10 -9.03 17.66
CA SER A 820 -6.94 -9.16 16.79
C SER A 820 -5.88 -8.16 17.19
N GLN A 821 -4.63 -8.59 17.29
CA GLN A 821 -3.48 -7.71 17.45
C GLN A 821 -2.58 -7.83 16.23
N ARG A 822 -2.28 -6.70 15.61
CA ARG A 822 -1.26 -6.55 14.56
C ARG A 822 -0.10 -5.75 15.11
N SER A 823 1.12 -6.22 14.89
CA SER A 823 2.33 -5.55 15.36
C SER A 823 3.41 -5.57 14.28
N ARG A 824 4.09 -4.46 14.13
CA ARG A 824 5.29 -4.34 13.27
C ARG A 824 6.39 -3.60 14.01
N SER A 825 7.63 -3.99 13.78
CA SER A 825 8.78 -3.27 14.31
C SER A 825 9.02 -1.97 13.57
N ALA A 826 9.76 -1.07 14.20
CA ALA A 826 10.26 0.15 13.59
C ALA A 826 11.02 -0.10 12.28
N PHE A 827 10.97 0.85 11.35
CA PHE A 827 11.56 0.75 10.02
C PHE A 827 11.92 2.12 9.44
N ILE A 828 12.76 2.11 8.40
CA ILE A 828 13.05 3.30 7.60
C ILE A 828 11.96 3.42 6.54
N GLY A 829 11.15 4.48 6.58
CA GLY A 829 10.17 4.82 5.55
C GLY A 829 10.73 5.79 4.53
N GLU A 830 10.15 5.81 3.35
CA GLU A 830 10.36 6.84 2.33
C GLU A 830 9.06 7.61 2.13
N ILE A 831 9.17 8.93 2.07
CA ILE A 831 8.06 9.81 1.70
C ILE A 831 8.49 10.72 0.57
N GLN A 832 7.51 11.22 -0.18
CA GLN A 832 7.73 12.28 -1.14
C GLN A 832 7.94 13.60 -0.40
N GLY A 833 9.09 14.23 -0.64
CA GLY A 833 9.42 15.56 -0.14
C GLY A 833 8.96 16.68 -1.07
N PHE A 834 9.40 17.89 -0.74
CA PHE A 834 9.19 19.07 -1.59
C PHE A 834 9.92 18.90 -2.93
N GLY A 835 9.32 19.33 -4.02
CA GLY A 835 9.93 19.25 -5.35
C GLY A 835 9.97 17.84 -5.97
N ALA A 836 9.20 16.91 -5.46
CA ALA A 836 9.18 15.49 -5.86
C ALA A 836 10.42 14.67 -5.43
N ASP A 837 11.26 15.22 -4.56
CA ASP A 837 12.37 14.49 -3.96
C ASP A 837 11.85 13.49 -2.90
N ARG A 838 12.64 12.44 -2.62
CA ARG A 838 12.31 11.44 -1.60
C ARG A 838 13.14 11.68 -0.34
N GLU A 839 12.45 11.63 0.80
CA GLU A 839 13.09 11.70 2.12
C GLU A 839 12.95 10.36 2.84
N THR A 840 14.01 9.95 3.53
CA THR A 840 13.98 8.81 4.44
C THR A 840 13.63 9.25 5.85
N ARG A 841 12.74 8.47 6.51
CA ARG A 841 12.28 8.72 7.88
C ARG A 841 12.33 7.45 8.70
N TYR A 842 12.66 7.57 9.97
CA TYR A 842 12.58 6.45 10.89
C TYR A 842 11.19 6.42 11.54
N ILE A 843 10.42 5.39 11.21
CA ILE A 843 9.04 5.21 11.68
C ILE A 843 9.08 4.22 12.84
N GLU A 844 8.45 4.58 13.97
CA GLU A 844 8.39 3.71 15.16
C GLU A 844 7.51 2.48 14.89
N GLY A 845 7.74 1.42 15.63
CA GLY A 845 6.90 0.22 15.57
C GLY A 845 5.52 0.47 16.15
N GLU A 846 4.50 -0.15 15.56
CA GLU A 846 3.11 0.01 16.01
C GLU A 846 2.48 -1.32 16.45
N LYS A 847 1.49 -1.22 17.38
CA LYS A 847 0.69 -2.34 17.87
C LYS A 847 -0.78 -1.97 17.86
N LEU A 848 -1.47 -2.39 16.83
CA LEU A 848 -2.89 -2.13 16.67
C LEU A 848 -3.72 -3.29 17.22
N VAL A 849 -4.69 -2.98 18.05
CA VAL A 849 -5.64 -3.96 18.60
C VAL A 849 -7.03 -3.61 18.11
N ASP A 850 -7.70 -4.58 17.49
CA ASP A 850 -9.07 -4.44 16.98
C ASP A 850 -9.97 -5.46 17.69
N PHE A 851 -11.20 -5.06 17.97
CA PHE A 851 -12.22 -5.88 18.60
C PHE A 851 -13.50 -5.87 17.76
N GLN A 852 -14.17 -7.04 17.71
CA GLN A 852 -15.45 -7.18 17.02
C GLN A 852 -16.35 -8.13 17.80
N VAL A 853 -17.64 -7.81 17.84
CA VAL A 853 -18.69 -8.71 18.32
C VAL A 853 -19.90 -8.61 17.39
N GLY A 854 -20.54 -9.75 17.12
CA GLY A 854 -21.68 -9.82 16.22
C GLY A 854 -22.68 -10.89 16.65
N TYR A 855 -23.90 -10.76 16.14
CA TYR A 855 -24.96 -11.73 16.33
C TYR A 855 -25.78 -11.89 15.05
N ALA A 856 -25.86 -13.13 14.54
CA ALA A 856 -26.75 -13.51 13.45
C ALA A 856 -28.04 -14.09 14.04
N PHE A 857 -29.16 -13.49 13.70
CA PHE A 857 -30.46 -13.90 14.19
C PHE A 857 -30.96 -15.11 13.37
N GLY A 858 -31.82 -15.90 13.97
CA GLY A 858 -32.54 -17.01 13.34
C GLY A 858 -34.05 -16.91 13.51
N GLY A 859 -34.80 -17.86 12.97
CA GLY A 859 -36.24 -17.90 13.05
C GLY A 859 -36.92 -16.79 12.23
N GLU A 860 -37.77 -15.97 12.83
CA GLU A 860 -38.46 -14.86 12.13
C GLU A 860 -37.54 -13.75 11.66
N TRP A 861 -36.32 -13.66 12.19
CA TRP A 861 -35.31 -12.69 11.86
C TRP A 861 -34.13 -13.33 11.10
N ASP A 862 -34.37 -14.52 10.52
CA ASP A 862 -33.31 -15.16 9.69
C ASP A 862 -32.85 -14.25 8.56
N GLY A 863 -31.54 -14.28 8.30
CA GLY A 863 -30.90 -13.36 7.38
C GLY A 863 -30.46 -12.02 7.98
N LEU A 864 -30.95 -11.61 9.17
CA LEU A 864 -30.47 -10.41 9.88
C LEU A 864 -29.22 -10.73 10.71
N SER A 865 -28.21 -9.91 10.61
CA SER A 865 -27.06 -9.91 11.52
C SER A 865 -26.70 -8.49 11.96
N VAL A 866 -26.23 -8.33 13.19
CA VAL A 866 -25.73 -7.07 13.75
C VAL A 866 -24.28 -7.22 14.17
N ILE A 867 -23.52 -6.13 14.11
CA ILE A 867 -22.09 -6.11 14.42
C ILE A 867 -21.69 -4.82 15.10
N LEU A 868 -20.86 -4.92 16.13
CA LEU A 868 -20.10 -3.82 16.71
C LEU A 868 -18.60 -4.11 16.50
N GLN A 869 -17.88 -3.15 15.92
CA GLN A 869 -16.45 -3.23 15.70
C GLN A 869 -15.77 -2.00 16.28
N VAL A 870 -14.62 -2.19 16.90
CA VAL A 870 -13.76 -1.11 17.41
C VAL A 870 -12.37 -1.32 16.86
N ASN A 871 -11.91 -0.39 16.03
CA ASN A 871 -10.55 -0.40 15.50
C ASN A 871 -9.65 0.46 16.38
N ASN A 872 -8.38 0.07 16.48
CA ASN A 872 -7.37 0.75 17.31
C ASN A 872 -7.82 0.94 18.76
N VAL A 873 -8.27 -0.15 19.40
CA VAL A 873 -8.78 -0.13 20.81
C VAL A 873 -7.80 0.54 21.78
N THR A 874 -6.49 0.36 21.57
CA THR A 874 -5.42 0.90 22.41
C THR A 874 -5.12 2.38 22.14
N ASN A 875 -5.71 2.99 21.10
CA ASN A 875 -5.42 4.36 20.67
C ASN A 875 -3.93 4.57 20.37
N GLU A 876 -3.35 3.63 19.60
CA GLU A 876 -1.94 3.69 19.20
C GLU A 876 -1.72 4.88 18.27
N ALA A 877 -0.73 5.71 18.60
CA ALA A 877 -0.33 6.85 17.80
C ALA A 877 0.77 6.47 16.80
N TYR A 878 0.81 7.17 15.67
CA TYR A 878 1.88 7.04 14.69
C TYR A 878 2.99 8.04 15.01
N GLN A 879 4.26 7.56 15.08
CA GLN A 879 5.41 8.36 15.49
C GLN A 879 6.59 8.19 14.54
N GLU A 880 7.28 9.30 14.27
CA GLU A 880 8.54 9.32 13.51
C GLU A 880 9.66 9.95 14.32
N PHE A 881 10.90 9.52 14.09
CA PHE A 881 12.10 9.99 14.77
C PHE A 881 13.23 10.31 13.79
N TYR A 882 14.07 11.26 14.17
CA TYR A 882 15.41 11.42 13.63
C TYR A 882 16.36 10.50 14.40
N ARG A 883 17.04 9.58 13.69
CA ARG A 883 18.02 8.63 14.26
C ARG A 883 19.32 8.69 13.50
N ASP A 884 20.13 9.69 13.80
CA ASP A 884 21.45 9.86 13.18
C ASP A 884 22.52 9.18 14.03
N SER A 885 23.53 8.58 13.38
CA SER A 885 24.63 7.92 14.08
C SER A 885 25.37 8.91 15.00
N GLY A 886 25.48 8.55 16.28
CA GLY A 886 26.17 9.35 17.29
C GLY A 886 25.37 10.50 17.91
N ARG A 887 24.07 10.66 17.53
CA ARG A 887 23.15 11.63 18.15
C ARG A 887 22.05 10.89 18.93
N ILE A 888 21.40 11.59 19.85
CA ILE A 888 20.21 11.05 20.53
C ILE A 888 19.02 10.96 19.57
N ASP A 889 18.11 10.03 19.82
CA ASP A 889 16.84 9.96 19.09
C ASP A 889 16.00 11.21 19.40
N ARG A 890 15.47 11.85 18.36
CA ARG A 890 14.70 13.10 18.46
C ARG A 890 13.37 12.91 17.77
N PRO A 891 12.24 13.24 18.44
CA PRO A 891 10.93 13.17 17.80
C PRO A 891 10.87 14.03 16.53
N ARG A 892 10.28 13.47 15.45
CA ARG A 892 10.04 14.17 14.20
C ARG A 892 8.56 14.45 13.99
N SER A 893 7.71 13.47 14.24
CA SER A 893 6.28 13.57 14.04
C SER A 893 5.52 12.73 15.07
N TYR A 894 4.38 13.24 15.49
CA TYR A 894 3.38 12.57 16.29
C TYR A 894 2.01 12.77 15.67
N ASN A 895 1.27 11.68 15.41
CA ASN A 895 -0.08 11.75 14.89
C ASN A 895 -0.97 10.79 15.69
N GLU A 896 -2.03 11.32 16.28
CA GLU A 896 -3.04 10.55 16.99
C GLU A 896 -4.33 10.57 16.18
N TYR A 897 -4.84 9.37 15.81
CA TYR A 897 -5.99 9.21 14.93
C TYR A 897 -7.27 8.78 15.65
N GLY A 898 -7.15 8.50 16.96
CA GLY A 898 -8.27 8.02 17.76
C GLY A 898 -8.64 6.54 17.50
N ARG A 899 -9.78 6.15 18.10
CA ARG A 899 -10.45 4.86 17.89
C ARG A 899 -11.60 5.04 16.91
N THR A 900 -11.86 4.03 16.09
CA THR A 900 -13.04 4.03 15.20
C THR A 900 -14.04 3.00 15.69
N TYR A 901 -15.25 3.42 16.00
CA TYR A 901 -16.38 2.58 16.36
C TYR A 901 -17.31 2.42 15.16
N LEU A 902 -17.69 1.17 14.85
CA LEU A 902 -18.62 0.83 13.77
C LEU A 902 -19.77 -0.02 14.35
N LEU A 903 -20.98 0.44 14.21
CA LEU A 903 -22.19 -0.31 14.53
C LEU A 903 -22.96 -0.59 13.23
N GLY A 904 -23.22 -1.85 12.92
CA GLY A 904 -23.80 -2.22 11.64
C GLY A 904 -24.85 -3.30 11.71
N ALA A 905 -25.65 -3.35 10.66
CA ALA A 905 -26.62 -4.42 10.40
C ALA A 905 -26.49 -4.87 8.95
N THR A 906 -26.62 -6.17 8.73
CA THR A 906 -26.68 -6.80 7.40
C THR A 906 -27.97 -7.63 7.33
N TYR A 907 -28.70 -7.50 6.22
CA TYR A 907 -29.87 -8.34 5.95
C TYR A 907 -29.69 -9.06 4.61
N LYS A 908 -29.96 -10.37 4.60
CA LYS A 908 -29.89 -11.25 3.43
C LYS A 908 -31.27 -11.84 3.15
N PHE A 909 -31.63 -11.85 1.87
CA PHE A 909 -32.88 -12.40 1.38
C PHE A 909 -32.67 -13.76 0.75
#